data_8ed160b84ad869cc513b878a1af30222
#
_entry.id   8ed160b84ad869cc513b878a1af30222
#
_cell.length_a   1.000
_cell.length_b   1.000
_cell.length_c   1.000
_cell.angle_alpha   90.00
_cell.angle_beta   90.00
_cell.angle_gamma   90.00
#
_symmetry.space_group_name_H-M   'P 1'
#
loop_
_entity.id
_entity.type
_entity.pdbx_description
1 polymer ?
#
loop_
_entity_poly.entity_id
_entity_poly.type
_entity_poly.pdbx_seq_one_letter_code
_entity_poly.pdbx_strand_id
1 'polypeptide(L)'
;MTDETQSKLSAREVAAEYATGTVFDITECAREPIHLLGSVQSHGALLALAEPDLTITVASANTAALLGVAPQVLLGLPVADILGAEQARYLREAASDDDSVAAIVPVQLERRKTGYQLEASVHRNDGLVICEFEPSAHQPFRFSSFYPAARRALLQLEGTRTVTGLAQAAVRQVRAFTGYDRVVAYRFDGDGPGEVIAEDVAPGWEPWLGLWFPAIDVPPQARRLYVQNWIRVIADVDDRGAALIPPQRPGTQRPLDLSGSALRTVSSYHLEYLRNIGVRGSMSLSLIQDGRLWGLIACHSGTPRRLSADQRAACEMFGIALSLQLSAVEDRQRAAGEAEARRVLQQIIDAADAAGPERFGEHLVADARLCDLAGADGVYVRFGTAWHAAGLVPDLPGRPALLAHLASGPVGRAWSTHSLGEELGELAHLAGDCAGLLLVPLSSTGDVLAWFRTEVSRTVRWAADPERPVVTGSRGQRLTPRGSSSVWQETVRGQCLPWPGEAHGIAEETYRALRNVAVRHATTLRAANTELAHGDDELEAFARAASHDLREPLRGIVSYATAIERDSAALDDATVKHLDTIRRLASRMDDLLNSLQEYSRLGRTDLRMTTVSMDDVLDDIEEILGASFASADVQLRRPMRLGAVSGDRIRLQEVLANLVSNAVRYARADPPRWVEVGYENAVPPDSGQPLRAFYVRDNGVGIRAERQDDIFRGAHAPSAGAGGAGAGLTISQRIVERHGGQLWVRSVPGQGATFYFTL
;
A
#
# COMPACT_ATOMS: atom_id res chain seq x y z
N MET A 1 -1.74 -17.96 -9.83
CA MET A 1 -2.48 -18.95 -10.63
C MET A 1 -1.65 -20.21 -10.70
N THR A 2 -1.49 -20.86 -9.58
CA THR A 2 -0.97 -22.24 -9.41
C THR A 2 -1.25 -22.56 -7.94
N ASP A 3 -2.23 -23.35 -7.69
CA ASP A 3 -2.32 -24.42 -6.70
C ASP A 3 -3.77 -24.71 -6.25
N GLU A 4 -4.68 -24.80 -7.21
CA GLU A 4 -6.02 -25.36 -6.98
C GLU A 4 -6.11 -26.83 -7.41
N THR A 5 -4.98 -27.54 -7.47
CA THR A 5 -4.95 -28.95 -7.85
C THR A 5 -4.41 -29.85 -6.72
N GLN A 6 -4.68 -29.50 -5.45
CA GLN A 6 -4.68 -30.55 -4.43
C GLN A 6 -6.04 -31.24 -4.46
N SER A 7 -6.02 -32.39 -5.10
CA SER A 7 -7.00 -33.44 -5.21
C SER A 7 -8.05 -33.39 -4.07
N LYS A 8 -9.24 -32.93 -4.36
CA LYS A 8 -10.45 -33.29 -3.63
C LYS A 8 -10.67 -34.78 -3.89
N LEU A 9 -10.02 -35.66 -3.13
CA LEU A 9 -10.45 -37.05 -3.06
C LEU A 9 -11.93 -37.03 -2.72
N SER A 10 -12.78 -37.59 -3.57
CA SER A 10 -14.21 -37.66 -3.32
C SER A 10 -14.44 -38.40 -2.00
N ALA A 11 -15.51 -38.08 -1.27
CA ALA A 11 -15.89 -38.85 -0.07
C ALA A 11 -16.00 -40.35 -0.35
N ARG A 12 -16.12 -40.77 -1.61
CA ARG A 12 -16.06 -42.19 -2.07
C ARG A 12 -14.66 -42.79 -2.04
N GLU A 13 -13.64 -42.06 -2.43
CA GLU A 13 -12.25 -42.51 -2.43
C GLU A 13 -11.70 -42.65 -1.01
N VAL A 14 -12.03 -41.70 -0.14
CA VAL A 14 -11.68 -41.75 1.29
C VAL A 14 -12.38 -42.92 2.00
N ALA A 15 -13.65 -43.19 1.71
CA ALA A 15 -14.36 -44.33 2.27
C ALA A 15 -13.86 -45.69 1.75
N ALA A 16 -13.37 -45.76 0.51
CA ALA A 16 -12.78 -46.95 -0.07
C ALA A 16 -11.41 -47.28 0.57
N GLU A 17 -10.58 -46.28 0.85
CA GLU A 17 -9.33 -46.43 1.58
C GLU A 17 -9.52 -46.94 3.02
N TYR A 18 -10.57 -46.49 3.70
CA TYR A 18 -10.91 -46.99 5.04
C TYR A 18 -11.38 -48.43 5.08
N ALA A 19 -12.08 -48.86 4.05
CA ALA A 19 -12.55 -50.26 3.91
C ALA A 19 -11.40 -51.25 3.70
N THR A 20 -10.21 -50.82 3.29
CA THR A 20 -9.04 -51.65 3.04
C THR A 20 -8.11 -51.80 4.26
N GLY A 21 -8.44 -51.21 5.40
CA GLY A 21 -7.62 -51.29 6.64
C GLY A 21 -6.27 -50.61 6.54
N THR A 22 -6.14 -49.61 5.69
CA THR A 22 -4.91 -48.84 5.49
C THR A 22 -4.54 -48.10 6.79
N VAL A 23 -3.40 -48.38 7.36
CA VAL A 23 -2.84 -47.64 8.51
C VAL A 23 -2.25 -46.36 7.94
N PHE A 24 -2.86 -45.22 8.26
CA PHE A 24 -2.33 -43.89 7.88
C PHE A 24 -0.98 -43.68 8.56
N ASP A 25 0.01 -43.23 7.80
CA ASP A 25 1.27 -42.76 8.36
C ASP A 25 1.05 -41.41 9.08
N ILE A 26 1.91 -41.12 10.01
CA ILE A 26 1.96 -39.92 10.81
C ILE A 26 2.06 -38.63 9.94
N THR A 27 2.74 -38.70 8.82
CA THR A 27 2.80 -37.65 7.80
C THR A 27 1.47 -37.42 7.09
N GLU A 28 0.54 -38.38 7.20
CA GLU A 28 -0.80 -38.36 6.62
C GLU A 28 -1.91 -38.02 7.64
N CYS A 29 -1.54 -37.63 8.87
CA CYS A 29 -2.49 -37.28 9.93
C CYS A 29 -3.55 -36.25 9.48
N ALA A 30 -3.20 -35.37 8.55
CA ALA A 30 -4.13 -34.43 7.93
C ALA A 30 -5.21 -35.07 7.05
N ARG A 31 -5.05 -36.33 6.66
CA ARG A 31 -5.99 -37.10 5.84
C ARG A 31 -6.89 -38.03 6.66
N GLU A 32 -6.59 -38.25 7.95
CA GLU A 32 -7.40 -39.10 8.80
C GLU A 32 -8.84 -38.57 8.88
N PRO A 33 -9.86 -39.38 8.47
CA PRO A 33 -11.27 -38.95 8.51
C PRO A 33 -11.80 -39.08 9.97
N ILE A 34 -11.37 -38.19 10.82
CA ILE A 34 -11.66 -38.19 12.26
C ILE A 34 -13.17 -38.12 12.63
N HIS A 35 -14.01 -37.88 11.66
CA HIS A 35 -15.48 -37.94 11.79
C HIS A 35 -16.06 -39.33 11.50
N LEU A 36 -15.29 -40.26 10.97
CA LEU A 36 -15.69 -41.61 10.59
C LEU A 36 -15.06 -42.73 11.44
N LEU A 37 -14.57 -42.44 12.65
CA LEU A 37 -13.83 -43.37 13.48
C LEU A 37 -14.64 -44.59 13.97
N GLY A 38 -15.97 -44.59 13.74
CA GLY A 38 -16.84 -45.75 14.02
C GLY A 38 -16.96 -46.15 15.49
N SER A 39 -16.67 -45.22 16.40
CA SER A 39 -16.79 -45.45 17.84
C SER A 39 -17.12 -44.17 18.60
N VAL A 40 -17.70 -44.32 19.82
CA VAL A 40 -18.04 -43.25 20.73
C VAL A 40 -17.37 -43.45 22.09
N GLN A 41 -17.18 -42.38 22.86
CA GLN A 41 -16.63 -42.43 24.22
C GLN A 41 -17.50 -43.31 25.09
N SER A 42 -16.90 -44.19 25.89
CA SER A 42 -17.61 -45.28 26.61
C SER A 42 -18.52 -44.78 27.74
N HIS A 43 -18.41 -43.53 28.16
CA HIS A 43 -19.24 -42.95 29.19
C HIS A 43 -20.67 -42.65 28.70
N GLY A 44 -20.93 -42.64 27.40
CA GLY A 44 -22.25 -42.50 26.81
C GLY A 44 -22.54 -43.60 25.78
N ALA A 45 -23.78 -43.71 25.32
CA ALA A 45 -24.22 -44.65 24.29
C ALA A 45 -24.86 -43.89 23.13
N LEU A 46 -24.70 -44.38 21.89
CA LEU A 46 -25.26 -43.77 20.70
C LEU A 46 -26.23 -44.73 20.01
N LEU A 47 -27.38 -44.20 19.61
CA LEU A 47 -28.32 -44.84 18.67
C LEU A 47 -28.47 -43.94 17.46
N ALA A 48 -28.41 -44.52 16.25
CA ALA A 48 -28.79 -43.86 15.01
C ALA A 48 -30.10 -44.43 14.50
N LEU A 49 -31.06 -43.56 14.27
CA LEU A 49 -32.47 -43.89 14.04
C LEU A 49 -32.86 -43.48 12.63
N ALA A 50 -33.51 -44.37 11.89
CA ALA A 50 -34.08 -44.10 10.59
C ALA A 50 -35.53 -43.62 10.71
N GLU A 51 -35.90 -42.58 9.99
CA GLU A 51 -37.25 -42.09 9.92
C GLU A 51 -38.08 -42.91 8.89
N PRO A 52 -39.45 -42.93 8.97
CA PRO A 52 -40.25 -42.14 9.91
C PRO A 52 -40.46 -42.77 11.30
N ASP A 53 -40.17 -44.07 11.44
CA ASP A 53 -40.56 -44.83 12.65
C ASP A 53 -39.48 -44.78 13.73
N LEU A 54 -38.41 -44.04 13.56
CA LEU A 54 -37.27 -44.01 14.44
C LEU A 54 -36.68 -45.42 14.70
N THR A 55 -36.54 -46.20 13.64
CA THR A 55 -36.00 -47.56 13.68
C THR A 55 -34.49 -47.49 13.91
N ILE A 56 -34.00 -48.24 14.90
CA ILE A 56 -32.56 -48.28 15.27
C ILE A 56 -31.78 -49.01 14.20
N THR A 57 -30.92 -48.29 13.51
CA THR A 57 -30.05 -48.80 12.42
C THR A 57 -28.62 -49.01 12.81
N VAL A 58 -28.11 -48.20 13.78
CA VAL A 58 -26.77 -48.33 14.35
C VAL A 58 -26.87 -48.12 15.86
N ALA A 59 -26.14 -48.90 16.64
CA ALA A 59 -26.08 -48.80 18.11
C ALA A 59 -24.63 -48.97 18.60
N SER A 60 -24.22 -48.26 19.63
CA SER A 60 -22.90 -48.46 20.26
C SER A 60 -22.84 -49.73 21.07
N ALA A 61 -21.67 -50.38 21.11
CA ALA A 61 -21.45 -51.67 21.76
C ALA A 61 -21.79 -51.67 23.26
N ASN A 62 -21.78 -50.52 23.92
CA ASN A 62 -22.01 -50.37 25.36
C ASN A 62 -23.48 -50.12 25.75
N THR A 63 -24.43 -50.21 24.82
CA THR A 63 -25.86 -50.00 25.11
C THR A 63 -26.39 -50.95 26.18
N ALA A 64 -25.88 -52.19 26.29
CA ALA A 64 -26.25 -53.10 27.35
C ALA A 64 -25.94 -52.53 28.75
N ALA A 65 -24.84 -51.81 28.91
CA ALA A 65 -24.44 -51.22 30.20
C ALA A 65 -25.28 -49.98 30.53
N LEU A 66 -25.60 -49.14 29.53
CA LEU A 66 -26.27 -47.84 29.73
C LEU A 66 -27.80 -47.92 29.53
N LEU A 67 -28.28 -48.61 28.48
CA LEU A 67 -29.69 -48.73 28.17
C LEU A 67 -30.29 -50.06 28.69
N GLY A 68 -29.48 -51.00 29.12
CA GLY A 68 -29.92 -52.30 29.62
C GLY A 68 -30.25 -53.31 28.53
N VAL A 69 -29.99 -53.02 27.26
CA VAL A 69 -30.29 -53.87 26.11
C VAL A 69 -29.06 -53.98 25.22
N ALA A 70 -28.70 -55.21 24.82
CA ALA A 70 -27.57 -55.43 23.95
C ALA A 70 -27.80 -54.86 22.55
N PRO A 71 -26.77 -54.36 21.88
CA PRO A 71 -26.93 -53.69 20.56
C PRO A 71 -27.54 -54.58 19.51
N GLN A 72 -27.22 -55.88 19.50
CA GLN A 72 -27.77 -56.85 18.55
C GLN A 72 -29.31 -57.03 18.66
N VAL A 73 -29.87 -56.77 19.85
CA VAL A 73 -31.31 -56.86 20.12
C VAL A 73 -31.99 -55.55 19.73
N LEU A 74 -31.30 -54.44 19.74
CA LEU A 74 -31.82 -53.12 19.41
C LEU A 74 -31.97 -52.93 17.90
N LEU A 75 -31.12 -53.48 17.09
CA LEU A 75 -31.09 -53.27 15.66
C LEU A 75 -32.40 -53.74 14.99
N GLY A 76 -33.01 -52.88 14.19
CA GLY A 76 -34.28 -53.12 13.48
C GLY A 76 -35.53 -52.88 14.33
N LEU A 77 -35.41 -52.55 15.60
CA LEU A 77 -36.56 -52.20 16.46
C LEU A 77 -36.82 -50.69 16.41
N PRO A 78 -38.11 -50.29 16.50
CA PRO A 78 -38.46 -48.88 16.76
C PRO A 78 -37.90 -48.48 18.16
N VAL A 79 -37.40 -47.28 18.28
CA VAL A 79 -36.88 -46.75 19.56
C VAL A 79 -37.99 -46.71 20.66
N ALA A 80 -39.28 -46.61 20.23
CA ALA A 80 -40.41 -46.63 21.09
C ALA A 80 -40.58 -47.96 21.91
N ASP A 81 -40.12 -49.08 21.36
CA ASP A 81 -40.16 -50.40 22.01
C ASP A 81 -39.13 -50.47 23.17
N ILE A 82 -38.16 -49.61 23.20
CA ILE A 82 -37.09 -49.58 24.17
C ILE A 82 -37.33 -48.48 25.24
N LEU A 83 -37.69 -47.27 24.78
CA LEU A 83 -37.79 -46.07 25.63
C LEU A 83 -39.24 -45.75 25.98
N GLY A 84 -40.23 -46.39 25.34
CA GLY A 84 -41.64 -46.06 25.42
C GLY A 84 -42.08 -45.02 24.37
N ALA A 85 -43.37 -45.01 24.06
CA ALA A 85 -43.93 -44.17 23.01
C ALA A 85 -43.82 -42.66 23.31
N GLU A 86 -43.93 -42.29 24.56
CA GLU A 86 -43.82 -40.88 24.99
C GLU A 86 -42.39 -40.34 24.78
N GLN A 87 -41.39 -41.09 25.21
CA GLN A 87 -39.98 -40.72 25.01
C GLN A 87 -39.63 -40.67 23.53
N ALA A 88 -40.10 -41.64 22.73
CA ALA A 88 -39.90 -41.64 21.28
C ALA A 88 -40.51 -40.43 20.61
N ARG A 89 -41.67 -39.96 21.12
CA ARG A 89 -42.27 -38.71 20.65
C ARG A 89 -41.40 -37.49 20.95
N TYR A 90 -40.90 -37.39 22.17
CA TYR A 90 -39.99 -36.29 22.55
C TYR A 90 -38.70 -36.28 21.68
N LEU A 91 -38.11 -37.46 21.43
CA LEU A 91 -36.95 -37.57 20.55
C LEU A 91 -37.27 -37.09 19.12
N ARG A 92 -38.45 -37.40 18.60
CA ARG A 92 -38.91 -36.98 17.28
C ARG A 92 -39.16 -35.48 17.19
N GLU A 93 -39.80 -34.92 18.25
CA GLU A 93 -40.04 -33.48 18.34
C GLU A 93 -38.69 -32.72 18.42
N ALA A 94 -37.75 -33.20 19.26
CA ALA A 94 -36.43 -32.62 19.36
C ALA A 94 -35.63 -32.68 18.06
N ALA A 95 -35.79 -33.77 17.29
CA ALA A 95 -35.14 -33.89 15.96
C ALA A 95 -35.82 -33.04 14.88
N SER A 96 -36.99 -32.47 15.12
CA SER A 96 -37.73 -31.65 14.16
C SER A 96 -37.31 -30.16 14.17
N ASP A 97 -36.59 -29.73 15.24
CA ASP A 97 -36.03 -28.40 15.33
C ASP A 97 -34.77 -28.31 14.44
N ASP A 98 -34.35 -27.08 14.17
CA ASP A 98 -33.24 -26.72 13.25
C ASP A 98 -32.02 -27.69 13.38
N ASP A 99 -31.56 -28.21 12.24
CA ASP A 99 -30.49 -29.20 12.11
C ASP A 99 -29.13 -28.74 12.71
N SER A 100 -29.01 -27.49 13.16
CA SER A 100 -27.76 -26.88 13.55
C SER A 100 -27.39 -27.04 15.04
N VAL A 101 -28.34 -27.34 15.91
CA VAL A 101 -28.12 -27.41 17.37
C VAL A 101 -28.71 -28.69 17.94
N ALA A 102 -27.88 -29.46 18.68
CA ALA A 102 -28.38 -30.67 19.35
C ALA A 102 -29.34 -30.31 20.48
N ALA A 103 -30.54 -30.83 20.41
CA ALA A 103 -31.56 -30.70 21.49
C ALA A 103 -31.27 -31.66 22.63
N ILE A 104 -31.40 -31.20 23.86
CA ILE A 104 -31.19 -32.02 25.07
C ILE A 104 -32.54 -32.47 25.62
N VAL A 105 -32.78 -33.77 25.64
CA VAL A 105 -34.02 -34.38 26.11
C VAL A 105 -33.74 -35.24 27.35
N PRO A 106 -34.39 -35.01 28.49
CA PRO A 106 -34.31 -35.92 29.63
C PRO A 106 -35.01 -37.24 29.31
N VAL A 107 -34.36 -38.36 29.57
CA VAL A 107 -34.86 -39.70 29.28
C VAL A 107 -34.91 -40.54 30.54
N GLN A 108 -36.12 -41.12 30.82
CA GLN A 108 -36.33 -42.04 31.93
C GLN A 108 -36.45 -43.48 31.41
N LEU A 109 -35.63 -44.37 31.94
CA LEU A 109 -35.69 -45.80 31.60
C LEU A 109 -36.56 -46.52 32.59
N GLU A 110 -37.76 -46.98 32.16
CA GLU A 110 -38.70 -47.70 33.02
C GLU A 110 -38.20 -49.06 33.54
N ARG A 111 -37.25 -49.66 32.85
CA ARG A 111 -36.75 -51.03 33.14
C ARG A 111 -35.73 -51.19 34.26
N ARG A 112 -35.18 -50.09 34.82
CA ARG A 112 -34.20 -50.17 35.91
C ARG A 112 -34.80 -49.70 37.24
N LYS A 113 -34.87 -50.61 38.22
CA LYS A 113 -35.18 -50.30 39.60
C LYS A 113 -34.13 -49.41 40.32
N THR A 114 -33.07 -49.04 39.66
CA THR A 114 -32.05 -48.15 40.18
C THR A 114 -32.13 -46.85 39.37
N GLY A 115 -32.60 -45.76 39.96
CA GLY A 115 -32.95 -44.47 39.39
C GLY A 115 -31.84 -43.70 38.70
N TYR A 116 -31.29 -44.27 37.63
CA TYR A 116 -30.40 -43.52 36.76
C TYR A 116 -31.28 -42.76 35.76
N GLN A 117 -31.26 -41.44 35.83
CA GLN A 117 -31.79 -40.59 34.79
C GLN A 117 -30.70 -40.49 33.71
N LEU A 118 -31.10 -40.56 32.44
CA LEU A 118 -30.27 -40.30 31.29
C LEU A 118 -30.68 -38.98 30.66
N GLU A 119 -29.75 -38.35 30.04
CA GLU A 119 -29.99 -37.21 29.11
C GLU A 119 -29.67 -37.71 27.72
N ALA A 120 -30.53 -37.36 26.72
CA ALA A 120 -30.27 -37.64 25.32
C ALA A 120 -29.96 -36.33 24.61
N SER A 121 -28.80 -36.22 23.96
CA SER A 121 -28.53 -35.19 22.98
C SER A 121 -29.01 -35.70 21.60
N VAL A 122 -29.87 -34.95 20.94
CA VAL A 122 -30.53 -35.36 19.70
C VAL A 122 -30.17 -34.37 18.60
N HIS A 123 -29.69 -34.88 17.48
CA HIS A 123 -29.41 -34.08 16.28
C HIS A 123 -29.59 -34.91 15.00
N ARG A 124 -29.68 -34.23 13.86
CA ARG A 124 -29.68 -34.89 12.55
C ARG A 124 -28.32 -34.91 11.94
N ASN A 125 -27.90 -36.06 11.44
CA ASN A 125 -26.68 -36.17 10.65
C ASN A 125 -26.81 -37.34 9.66
N ASP A 126 -26.26 -37.17 8.47
CA ASP A 126 -26.18 -38.21 7.44
C ASP A 126 -27.54 -38.86 7.11
N GLY A 127 -28.66 -38.08 7.23
CA GLY A 127 -30.05 -38.53 6.99
C GLY A 127 -30.61 -39.44 8.07
N LEU A 128 -30.01 -39.47 9.26
CA LEU A 128 -30.47 -40.20 10.43
C LEU A 128 -30.66 -39.24 11.61
N VAL A 129 -31.53 -39.62 12.54
CA VAL A 129 -31.63 -38.99 13.85
C VAL A 129 -30.59 -39.67 14.78
N ILE A 130 -29.66 -38.93 15.25
CA ILE A 130 -28.61 -39.41 16.18
C ILE A 130 -29.00 -39.04 17.58
N CYS A 131 -29.06 -40.04 18.45
CA CYS A 131 -29.38 -39.90 19.86
C CYS A 131 -28.16 -40.38 20.70
N GLU A 132 -27.57 -39.45 21.46
CA GLU A 132 -26.44 -39.73 22.35
C GLU A 132 -26.92 -39.71 23.80
N PHE A 133 -26.88 -40.84 24.47
CA PHE A 133 -27.36 -41.02 25.84
C PHE A 133 -26.23 -40.96 26.83
N GLU A 134 -26.31 -40.08 27.80
CA GLU A 134 -25.34 -39.96 28.89
C GLU A 134 -26.04 -40.06 30.26
N PRO A 135 -25.39 -40.64 31.30
CA PRO A 135 -25.89 -40.55 32.64
C PRO A 135 -26.02 -39.10 33.11
N SER A 136 -27.23 -38.71 33.54
CA SER A 136 -27.47 -37.39 34.12
C SER A 136 -26.56 -37.12 35.30
N ALA A 137 -26.12 -35.88 35.47
CA ALA A 137 -25.22 -35.50 36.57
C ALA A 137 -25.90 -35.74 37.95
N HIS A 138 -25.14 -36.26 38.92
CA HIS A 138 -25.65 -36.46 40.28
C HIS A 138 -26.14 -35.18 40.98
N GLN A 139 -25.69 -34.04 40.51
CA GLN A 139 -26.21 -32.74 40.92
C GLN A 139 -26.80 -32.06 39.66
N PRO A 140 -28.11 -31.84 39.65
CA PRO A 140 -28.74 -31.16 38.51
C PRO A 140 -28.15 -29.76 38.35
N PHE A 141 -27.86 -29.41 37.11
CA PHE A 141 -27.49 -28.04 36.74
C PHE A 141 -28.59 -27.09 37.20
N ARG A 142 -28.22 -26.10 38.02
CA ARG A 142 -29.17 -25.07 38.45
C ARG A 142 -28.89 -23.77 37.66
N PHE A 143 -29.76 -23.47 36.72
CA PHE A 143 -29.69 -22.21 35.97
C PHE A 143 -29.61 -20.99 36.90
N SER A 144 -30.30 -21.05 38.06
CA SER A 144 -30.29 -19.99 39.07
C SER A 144 -28.91 -19.73 39.70
N SER A 145 -28.02 -20.71 39.72
CA SER A 145 -26.63 -20.54 40.20
C SER A 145 -25.67 -20.20 39.03
N PHE A 146 -25.94 -20.71 37.83
CA PHE A 146 -25.16 -20.46 36.64
C PHE A 146 -25.34 -19.02 36.11
N TYR A 147 -26.58 -18.55 35.99
CA TYR A 147 -26.90 -17.24 35.38
C TYR A 147 -26.16 -16.07 36.05
N PRO A 148 -26.11 -15.94 37.40
CA PRO A 148 -25.34 -14.84 38.03
C PRO A 148 -23.84 -14.92 37.73
N ALA A 149 -23.29 -16.14 37.63
CA ALA A 149 -21.86 -16.33 37.31
C ALA A 149 -21.58 -15.97 35.83
N ALA A 150 -22.38 -16.49 34.92
CA ALA A 150 -22.26 -16.18 33.51
C ALA A 150 -22.43 -14.67 33.22
N ARG A 151 -23.44 -14.04 33.84
CA ARG A 151 -23.66 -12.59 33.72
C ARG A 151 -22.47 -11.78 34.21
N ARG A 152 -21.88 -12.13 35.36
CA ARG A 152 -20.66 -11.46 35.85
C ARG A 152 -19.50 -11.66 34.92
N ALA A 153 -19.32 -12.87 34.39
CA ALA A 153 -18.28 -13.17 33.43
C ALA A 153 -18.44 -12.30 32.15
N LEU A 154 -19.63 -12.24 31.59
CA LEU A 154 -19.92 -11.42 30.40
C LEU A 154 -19.69 -9.93 30.67
N LEU A 155 -20.13 -9.39 31.80
CA LEU A 155 -19.86 -8.00 32.18
C LEU A 155 -18.37 -7.70 32.37
N GLN A 156 -17.57 -8.66 32.85
CA GLN A 156 -16.13 -8.51 32.94
C GLN A 156 -15.47 -8.51 31.55
N LEU A 157 -15.97 -9.32 30.63
CA LEU A 157 -15.52 -9.31 29.22
C LEU A 157 -15.84 -7.97 28.54
N GLU A 158 -17.01 -7.41 28.78
CA GLU A 158 -17.45 -6.13 28.21
C GLU A 158 -16.55 -4.95 28.59
N GLY A 159 -15.96 -4.99 29.80
CA GLY A 159 -15.02 -3.97 30.30
C GLY A 159 -13.63 -4.02 29.65
N THR A 160 -13.30 -5.07 28.89
CA THR A 160 -11.97 -5.23 28.30
C THR A 160 -11.84 -4.46 26.99
N ARG A 161 -10.66 -3.86 26.79
CA ARG A 161 -10.38 -3.03 25.59
C ARG A 161 -9.35 -3.67 24.65
N THR A 162 -8.75 -4.77 25.04
CA THR A 162 -7.71 -5.46 24.27
C THR A 162 -8.02 -6.94 24.13
N VAL A 163 -7.60 -7.53 23.01
CA VAL A 163 -7.74 -8.98 22.74
C VAL A 163 -7.10 -9.81 23.83
N THR A 164 -5.88 -9.48 24.25
CA THR A 164 -5.18 -10.19 25.33
C THR A 164 -5.90 -10.07 26.67
N GLY A 165 -6.42 -8.88 27.00
CA GLY A 165 -7.21 -8.67 28.22
C GLY A 165 -8.51 -9.47 28.22
N LEU A 166 -9.20 -9.53 27.08
CA LEU A 166 -10.40 -10.33 26.87
C LEU A 166 -10.11 -11.83 27.02
N ALA A 167 -9.06 -12.32 26.34
CA ALA A 167 -8.62 -13.71 26.45
C ALA A 167 -8.24 -14.08 27.89
N GLN A 168 -7.52 -13.20 28.61
CA GLN A 168 -7.14 -13.43 30.01
C GLN A 168 -8.35 -13.49 30.95
N ALA A 169 -9.35 -12.66 30.74
CA ALA A 169 -10.61 -12.73 31.48
C ALA A 169 -11.36 -14.03 31.19
N ALA A 170 -11.42 -14.43 29.92
CA ALA A 170 -12.11 -15.65 29.48
C ALA A 170 -11.50 -16.91 30.05
N VAL A 171 -10.18 -17.10 30.04
CA VAL A 171 -9.52 -18.31 30.57
C VAL A 171 -9.77 -18.45 32.08
N ARG A 172 -9.75 -17.35 32.82
CA ARG A 172 -10.08 -17.35 34.25
C ARG A 172 -11.51 -17.79 34.51
N GLN A 173 -12.48 -17.30 33.76
CA GLN A 173 -13.89 -17.65 33.94
C GLN A 173 -14.17 -19.09 33.54
N VAL A 174 -13.62 -19.55 32.41
CA VAL A 174 -13.75 -20.94 31.99
C VAL A 174 -13.14 -21.89 33.02
N ARG A 175 -11.94 -21.58 33.55
CA ARG A 175 -11.31 -22.40 34.59
C ARG A 175 -12.15 -22.44 35.87
N ALA A 176 -12.61 -21.29 36.32
CA ALA A 176 -13.44 -21.20 37.53
C ALA A 176 -14.76 -21.99 37.40
N PHE A 177 -15.37 -22.00 36.22
CA PHE A 177 -16.63 -22.68 35.92
C PHE A 177 -16.45 -24.19 35.73
N THR A 178 -15.40 -24.61 35.00
CA THR A 178 -15.20 -26.00 34.59
C THR A 178 -14.31 -26.78 35.55
N GLY A 179 -13.44 -26.08 36.31
CA GLY A 179 -12.49 -26.66 37.24
C GLY A 179 -11.34 -27.44 36.58
N TYR A 180 -11.03 -27.19 35.32
CA TYR A 180 -9.83 -27.75 34.68
C TYR A 180 -8.56 -27.20 35.33
N ASP A 181 -7.47 -27.96 35.27
CA ASP A 181 -6.22 -27.59 35.92
C ASP A 181 -5.43 -26.54 35.16
N ARG A 182 -5.50 -26.54 33.80
CA ARG A 182 -4.93 -25.55 32.92
C ARG A 182 -5.94 -25.15 31.87
N VAL A 183 -6.14 -23.85 31.68
CA VAL A 183 -6.97 -23.27 30.63
C VAL A 183 -6.14 -22.22 29.89
N VAL A 184 -6.03 -22.36 28.59
CA VAL A 184 -5.24 -21.47 27.71
C VAL A 184 -6.10 -20.91 26.57
N ALA A 185 -5.88 -19.67 26.21
CA ALA A 185 -6.42 -19.09 24.99
C ALA A 185 -5.35 -19.18 23.89
N TYR A 186 -5.68 -19.85 22.84
CA TYR A 186 -4.84 -20.19 21.72
C TYR A 186 -5.31 -19.42 20.49
N ARG A 187 -4.46 -18.61 19.88
CA ARG A 187 -4.77 -17.82 18.67
C ARG A 187 -4.02 -18.40 17.49
N PHE A 188 -4.73 -18.67 16.38
CA PHE A 188 -4.11 -19.11 15.13
C PHE A 188 -3.56 -17.91 14.34
N ASP A 189 -2.42 -18.11 13.71
CA ASP A 189 -1.88 -17.21 12.71
C ASP A 189 -2.35 -17.67 11.32
N GLY A 190 -3.51 -17.22 10.92
CA GLY A 190 -4.20 -17.70 9.72
C GLY A 190 -4.45 -19.22 9.75
N ASP A 191 -4.05 -19.92 8.70
CA ASP A 191 -4.09 -21.39 8.64
C ASP A 191 -2.80 -22.05 9.20
N GLY A 192 -1.89 -21.23 9.70
CA GLY A 192 -0.59 -21.63 10.23
C GLY A 192 -0.56 -22.05 11.69
N PRO A 193 0.57 -21.86 12.35
CA PRO A 193 0.77 -22.18 13.77
C PRO A 193 -0.11 -21.32 14.66
N GLY A 194 -0.12 -21.65 15.96
CA GLY A 194 -0.86 -20.89 16.94
C GLY A 194 -0.05 -20.55 18.17
N GLU A 195 -0.38 -19.44 18.78
CA GLU A 195 0.25 -18.88 19.97
C GLU A 195 -0.68 -18.94 21.18
N VAL A 196 -0.15 -19.28 22.36
CA VAL A 196 -0.87 -19.12 23.62
C VAL A 196 -0.76 -17.66 24.08
N ILE A 197 -1.87 -16.92 23.96
CA ILE A 197 -1.93 -15.48 24.26
C ILE A 197 -2.44 -15.15 25.67
N ALA A 198 -3.05 -16.13 26.35
CA ALA A 198 -3.51 -16.01 27.73
C ALA A 198 -3.60 -17.38 28.40
N GLU A 199 -3.43 -17.44 29.70
CA GLU A 199 -3.56 -18.68 30.45
C GLU A 199 -4.02 -18.46 31.92
N ASP A 200 -4.65 -19.49 32.47
CA ASP A 200 -4.89 -19.65 33.90
C ASP A 200 -4.62 -21.11 34.29
N VAL A 201 -3.63 -21.32 35.18
CA VAL A 201 -3.11 -22.63 35.49
C VAL A 201 -3.13 -22.90 36.98
N ALA A 202 -3.38 -24.16 37.38
CA ALA A 202 -3.30 -24.62 38.76
C ALA A 202 -1.83 -24.69 39.22
N PRO A 203 -1.57 -24.56 40.55
CA PRO A 203 -0.23 -24.77 41.08
C PRO A 203 0.33 -26.16 40.69
N GLY A 204 1.58 -26.18 40.23
CA GLY A 204 2.26 -27.40 39.82
C GLY A 204 2.11 -27.78 38.35
N TRP A 205 1.33 -27.05 37.58
CA TRP A 205 1.27 -27.18 36.13
C TRP A 205 2.24 -26.23 35.42
N GLU A 206 2.86 -26.73 34.35
CA GLU A 206 3.78 -25.93 33.54
C GLU A 206 3.03 -24.83 32.73
N PRO A 207 3.48 -23.55 32.78
CA PRO A 207 2.87 -22.47 32.02
C PRO A 207 3.23 -22.55 30.54
N TRP A 208 2.26 -22.20 29.69
CA TRP A 208 2.39 -22.21 28.24
C TRP A 208 2.30 -20.83 27.60
N LEU A 209 2.13 -19.78 28.37
CA LEU A 209 2.01 -18.41 27.84
C LEU A 209 3.20 -18.05 26.94
N GLY A 210 2.90 -17.60 25.73
CA GLY A 210 3.88 -17.25 24.71
C GLY A 210 4.53 -18.44 23.99
N LEU A 211 4.05 -19.68 24.21
CA LEU A 211 4.47 -20.83 23.41
C LEU A 211 3.72 -20.87 22.08
N TRP A 212 4.45 -21.21 21.04
CA TRP A 212 3.93 -21.47 19.71
C TRP A 212 3.78 -22.97 19.48
N PHE A 213 2.70 -23.34 18.84
CA PHE A 213 2.39 -24.70 18.43
C PHE A 213 2.33 -24.80 16.92
N PRO A 214 3.00 -25.78 16.29
CA PRO A 214 2.96 -25.98 14.86
C PRO A 214 1.54 -26.20 14.33
N ALA A 215 1.29 -25.84 13.05
CA ALA A 215 -0.01 -26.04 12.42
C ALA A 215 -0.50 -27.50 12.43
N ILE A 216 0.42 -28.44 12.44
CA ILE A 216 0.12 -29.88 12.44
C ILE A 216 -0.55 -30.35 13.75
N ASP A 217 -0.39 -29.63 14.87
CA ASP A 217 -1.03 -29.96 16.14
C ASP A 217 -2.55 -29.80 16.09
N VAL A 218 -3.04 -28.90 15.20
CA VAL A 218 -4.46 -28.73 14.89
C VAL A 218 -4.66 -28.75 13.38
N PRO A 219 -4.68 -29.93 12.77
CA PRO A 219 -4.68 -30.09 11.32
C PRO A 219 -6.02 -29.62 10.68
N PRO A 220 -6.06 -29.39 9.36
CA PRO A 220 -7.21 -28.76 8.68
C PRO A 220 -8.55 -29.48 8.88
N GLN A 221 -8.58 -30.82 8.95
CA GLN A 221 -9.80 -31.58 9.21
C GLN A 221 -10.32 -31.36 10.63
N ALA A 222 -9.43 -31.19 11.62
CA ALA A 222 -9.83 -30.86 12.99
C ALA A 222 -10.38 -29.44 13.06
N ARG A 223 -9.72 -28.47 12.38
CA ARG A 223 -10.20 -27.08 12.31
C ARG A 223 -11.60 -26.99 11.72
N ARG A 224 -11.92 -27.73 10.65
CA ARG A 224 -13.27 -27.79 10.08
C ARG A 224 -14.30 -28.28 11.10
N LEU A 225 -13.98 -29.30 11.87
CA LEU A 225 -14.87 -29.79 12.91
C LEU A 225 -15.01 -28.84 14.09
N TYR A 226 -13.99 -28.04 14.41
CA TYR A 226 -14.07 -26.99 15.44
C TYR A 226 -14.95 -25.82 15.01
N VAL A 227 -15.06 -25.55 13.72
CA VAL A 227 -16.02 -24.55 13.21
C VAL A 227 -17.48 -25.07 13.29
N GLN A 228 -17.70 -26.37 13.06
CA GLN A 228 -19.02 -26.98 13.15
C GLN A 228 -19.47 -27.21 14.59
N ASN A 229 -18.53 -27.62 15.47
CA ASN A 229 -18.80 -27.93 16.87
C ASN A 229 -18.06 -26.96 17.78
N TRP A 230 -18.77 -26.05 18.39
CA TRP A 230 -18.21 -25.03 19.27
C TRP A 230 -17.47 -25.59 20.48
N ILE A 231 -17.86 -26.80 20.92
CA ILE A 231 -17.25 -27.48 22.08
C ILE A 231 -16.86 -28.91 21.75
N ARG A 232 -15.70 -29.32 22.20
CA ARG A 232 -15.22 -30.69 22.13
C ARG A 232 -14.70 -31.13 23.47
N VAL A 233 -15.23 -32.26 24.01
CA VAL A 233 -14.81 -32.84 25.29
C VAL A 233 -14.21 -34.22 25.07
N ILE A 234 -13.08 -34.48 25.74
CA ILE A 234 -12.46 -35.77 25.89
C ILE A 234 -12.50 -36.08 27.37
N ALA A 235 -13.45 -36.89 27.76
CA ALA A 235 -13.73 -37.13 29.19
C ALA A 235 -12.62 -37.93 29.88
N ASP A 236 -12.04 -38.91 29.20
CA ASP A 236 -10.91 -39.72 29.68
C ASP A 236 -10.03 -40.10 28.47
N VAL A 237 -8.78 -39.67 28.50
CA VAL A 237 -7.79 -39.95 27.48
C VAL A 237 -7.47 -41.48 27.37
N ASP A 238 -7.69 -42.25 28.41
CA ASP A 238 -7.48 -43.70 28.41
C ASP A 238 -8.74 -44.48 28.04
N ASP A 239 -9.84 -43.79 27.72
CA ASP A 239 -11.05 -44.45 27.23
C ASP A 239 -10.80 -45.20 25.92
N ARG A 240 -11.17 -46.48 25.88
CA ARG A 240 -11.03 -47.33 24.69
C ARG A 240 -12.13 -47.10 23.66
N GLY A 241 -13.18 -46.35 24.06
CA GLY A 241 -14.36 -46.14 23.26
C GLY A 241 -15.27 -47.38 23.11
N ALA A 242 -16.50 -47.16 22.69
CA ALA A 242 -17.46 -48.20 22.35
C ALA A 242 -17.69 -48.20 20.82
N ALA A 243 -17.38 -49.28 20.14
CA ALA A 243 -17.55 -49.45 18.70
C ALA A 243 -19.04 -49.35 18.32
N LEU A 244 -19.31 -48.83 17.13
CA LEU A 244 -20.65 -48.84 16.53
C LEU A 244 -20.95 -50.19 15.87
N ILE A 245 -22.21 -50.65 15.99
CA ILE A 245 -22.70 -51.90 15.48
C ILE A 245 -23.96 -51.62 14.67
N PRO A 246 -24.00 -51.98 13.35
CA PRO A 246 -22.87 -52.47 12.59
C PRO A 246 -21.82 -51.38 12.34
N PRO A 247 -20.55 -51.74 11.99
CA PRO A 247 -19.50 -50.76 11.76
C PRO A 247 -19.75 -49.89 10.51
N GLN A 248 -20.56 -50.39 9.60
CA GLN A 248 -20.99 -49.67 8.39
C GLN A 248 -22.51 -49.49 8.42
N ARG A 249 -22.99 -48.35 7.96
CA ARG A 249 -24.43 -48.10 7.83
C ARG A 249 -25.06 -49.12 6.88
N PRO A 250 -26.20 -49.69 7.26
CA PRO A 250 -26.97 -50.57 6.36
C PRO A 250 -27.31 -49.82 5.06
N GLY A 251 -27.02 -50.46 3.92
CA GLY A 251 -27.33 -49.97 2.58
C GLY A 251 -26.33 -48.97 1.99
N THR A 252 -25.27 -48.55 2.71
CA THR A 252 -24.31 -47.53 2.20
C THR A 252 -22.86 -47.99 2.11
N GLN A 253 -22.47 -49.07 2.77
CA GLN A 253 -21.10 -49.54 2.95
C GLN A 253 -20.14 -48.46 3.52
N ARG A 254 -20.63 -47.48 4.25
CA ARG A 254 -19.84 -46.43 4.86
C ARG A 254 -20.03 -46.43 6.35
N PRO A 255 -19.01 -46.04 7.15
CA PRO A 255 -19.19 -45.74 8.55
C PRO A 255 -20.20 -44.62 8.74
N LEU A 256 -20.83 -44.57 9.92
CA LEU A 256 -21.71 -43.45 10.30
C LEU A 256 -20.87 -42.18 10.46
N ASP A 257 -21.32 -41.08 9.85
CA ASP A 257 -20.71 -39.76 10.05
C ASP A 257 -21.08 -39.24 11.44
N LEU A 258 -20.05 -39.00 12.26
CA LEU A 258 -20.15 -38.50 13.63
C LEU A 258 -19.71 -37.03 13.74
N SER A 259 -19.73 -36.25 12.65
CA SER A 259 -19.31 -34.86 12.65
C SER A 259 -20.03 -34.03 13.73
N GLY A 260 -21.35 -34.20 13.90
CA GLY A 260 -22.15 -33.52 14.92
C GLY A 260 -22.17 -34.18 16.30
N SER A 261 -21.51 -35.34 16.49
CA SER A 261 -21.57 -36.14 17.71
C SER A 261 -20.64 -35.62 18.81
N ALA A 262 -21.18 -35.34 19.99
CA ALA A 262 -20.44 -34.97 21.18
C ALA A 262 -19.63 -36.13 21.74
N LEU A 263 -20.19 -37.36 21.61
CA LEU A 263 -19.57 -38.59 22.10
C LEU A 263 -18.52 -39.17 21.12
N ARG A 264 -18.40 -38.68 19.90
CA ARG A 264 -17.40 -39.17 18.93
C ARG A 264 -16.05 -39.41 19.62
N THR A 265 -15.39 -40.55 19.39
CA THR A 265 -14.03 -40.80 19.83
C THR A 265 -13.03 -39.85 19.16
N VAL A 266 -11.82 -39.85 19.58
CA VAL A 266 -10.75 -38.98 19.11
C VAL A 266 -9.69 -39.86 18.47
N SER A 267 -8.98 -39.32 17.48
CA SER A 267 -7.81 -39.95 16.87
C SER A 267 -6.87 -40.53 17.94
N SER A 268 -6.41 -41.75 17.76
CA SER A 268 -5.45 -42.38 18.65
C SER A 268 -4.15 -41.59 18.79
N TYR A 269 -3.77 -40.87 17.73
CA TYR A 269 -2.62 -39.97 17.74
C TYR A 269 -2.82 -38.79 18.68
N HIS A 270 -3.99 -38.17 18.67
CA HIS A 270 -4.27 -37.05 19.56
C HIS A 270 -4.40 -37.52 21.03
N LEU A 271 -4.95 -38.70 21.27
CA LEU A 271 -4.96 -39.29 22.62
C LEU A 271 -3.56 -39.58 23.14
N GLU A 272 -2.66 -40.06 22.31
CA GLU A 272 -1.25 -40.26 22.64
C GLU A 272 -0.55 -38.92 22.94
N TYR A 273 -0.82 -37.91 22.15
CA TYR A 273 -0.36 -36.55 22.38
C TYR A 273 -0.76 -36.06 23.77
N LEU A 274 -2.02 -36.16 24.17
CA LEU A 274 -2.52 -35.73 25.46
C LEU A 274 -1.87 -36.50 26.61
N ARG A 275 -1.71 -37.83 26.48
CA ARG A 275 -1.03 -38.66 27.47
C ARG A 275 0.40 -38.19 27.75
N ASN A 276 1.11 -37.87 26.68
CA ASN A 276 2.53 -37.47 26.74
C ASN A 276 2.74 -36.13 27.47
N ILE A 277 1.75 -35.22 27.39
CA ILE A 277 1.76 -33.97 28.17
C ILE A 277 1.08 -34.09 29.53
N GLY A 278 0.80 -35.33 29.99
CA GLY A 278 0.20 -35.57 31.30
C GLY A 278 -1.28 -35.25 31.44
N VAL A 279 -1.99 -35.07 30.31
CA VAL A 279 -3.43 -34.74 30.29
C VAL A 279 -4.26 -36.04 30.28
N ARG A 280 -5.25 -36.10 31.16
CA ARG A 280 -6.20 -37.21 31.27
C ARG A 280 -7.62 -36.82 30.86
N GLY A 281 -7.97 -35.56 30.95
CA GLY A 281 -9.22 -35.00 30.46
C GLY A 281 -8.98 -33.68 29.72
N SER A 282 -9.68 -33.46 28.61
CA SER A 282 -9.51 -32.26 27.80
C SER A 282 -10.86 -31.70 27.33
N MET A 283 -10.93 -30.39 27.18
CA MET A 283 -12.01 -29.69 26.52
C MET A 283 -11.45 -28.60 25.62
N SER A 284 -12.00 -28.44 24.46
CA SER A 284 -11.72 -27.30 23.59
C SER A 284 -13.02 -26.53 23.33
N LEU A 285 -12.93 -25.21 23.41
CA LEU A 285 -14.02 -24.28 23.08
C LEU A 285 -13.57 -23.43 21.90
N SER A 286 -14.33 -23.43 20.84
CA SER A 286 -13.99 -22.71 19.62
C SER A 286 -14.22 -21.21 19.77
N LEU A 287 -13.29 -20.42 19.21
CA LEU A 287 -13.43 -18.99 19.01
C LEU A 287 -13.54 -18.76 17.51
N ILE A 288 -14.72 -18.34 17.06
CA ILE A 288 -15.05 -18.23 15.63
C ILE A 288 -15.30 -16.77 15.30
N GLN A 289 -14.66 -16.30 14.21
CA GLN A 289 -14.83 -14.96 13.67
C GLN A 289 -15.03 -15.07 12.15
N ASP A 290 -16.06 -14.45 11.60
CA ASP A 290 -16.40 -14.44 10.18
C ASP A 290 -16.46 -15.85 9.56
N GLY A 291 -16.99 -16.84 10.31
CA GLY A 291 -17.07 -18.22 9.87
C GLY A 291 -15.75 -19.00 9.85
N ARG A 292 -14.66 -18.41 10.39
CA ARG A 292 -13.32 -19.03 10.48
C ARG A 292 -12.95 -19.28 11.93
N LEU A 293 -12.15 -20.30 12.14
CA LEU A 293 -11.61 -20.60 13.44
C LEU A 293 -10.48 -19.61 13.78
N TRP A 294 -10.79 -18.61 14.60
CA TRP A 294 -9.81 -17.62 15.08
C TRP A 294 -8.86 -18.19 16.10
N GLY A 295 -9.39 -19.06 16.98
CA GLY A 295 -8.62 -19.65 18.06
C GLY A 295 -9.39 -20.69 18.83
N LEU A 296 -8.82 -21.15 19.93
CA LEU A 296 -9.42 -22.12 20.85
C LEU A 296 -9.18 -21.69 22.30
N ILE A 297 -10.14 -21.94 23.18
CA ILE A 297 -9.85 -22.08 24.61
C ILE A 297 -9.64 -23.56 24.86
N ALA A 298 -8.39 -23.97 25.13
CA ALA A 298 -8.04 -25.35 25.42
C ALA A 298 -7.92 -25.53 26.90
N CYS A 299 -8.61 -26.58 27.43
CA CYS A 299 -8.70 -26.91 28.83
C CYS A 299 -8.11 -28.30 29.07
N HIS A 300 -7.26 -28.45 30.09
CA HIS A 300 -6.56 -29.68 30.37
C HIS A 300 -6.73 -30.05 31.89
N SER A 301 -6.92 -31.35 32.15
CA SER A 301 -6.98 -31.87 33.50
C SER A 301 -6.04 -33.08 33.62
N GLY A 302 -5.38 -33.22 34.78
CA GLY A 302 -4.57 -34.39 35.17
C GLY A 302 -5.38 -35.62 35.58
N THR A 303 -6.69 -35.47 35.68
CA THR A 303 -7.64 -36.55 35.97
C THR A 303 -8.76 -36.58 34.93
N PRO A 304 -9.40 -37.75 34.68
CA PRO A 304 -10.58 -37.82 33.86
C PRO A 304 -11.65 -36.84 34.34
N ARG A 305 -12.25 -36.10 33.37
CA ARG A 305 -13.23 -35.06 33.67
C ARG A 305 -14.39 -35.07 32.70
N ARG A 306 -15.58 -35.26 33.24
CA ARG A 306 -16.84 -35.22 32.46
C ARG A 306 -17.54 -33.90 32.74
N LEU A 307 -18.15 -33.35 31.71
CA LEU A 307 -19.08 -32.23 31.82
C LEU A 307 -20.47 -32.72 31.44
N SER A 308 -21.49 -32.33 32.19
CA SER A 308 -22.88 -32.60 31.85
C SER A 308 -23.24 -31.87 30.55
N ALA A 309 -24.33 -32.30 29.90
CA ALA A 309 -24.85 -31.63 28.70
C ALA A 309 -25.13 -30.14 28.94
N ASP A 310 -25.73 -29.81 30.11
CA ASP A 310 -25.96 -28.43 30.51
C ASP A 310 -24.66 -27.59 30.67
N GLN A 311 -23.62 -28.20 31.27
CA GLN A 311 -22.33 -27.52 31.42
C GLN A 311 -21.67 -27.28 30.05
N ARG A 312 -21.78 -28.25 29.13
CA ARG A 312 -21.29 -28.06 27.76
C ARG A 312 -22.04 -26.96 27.06
N ALA A 313 -23.38 -26.93 27.11
CA ALA A 313 -24.21 -25.88 26.52
C ALA A 313 -23.89 -24.50 27.13
N ALA A 314 -23.63 -24.43 28.42
CA ALA A 314 -23.20 -23.19 29.07
C ALA A 314 -21.83 -22.69 28.58
N CYS A 315 -20.86 -23.61 28.41
CA CYS A 315 -19.54 -23.27 27.85
C CYS A 315 -19.68 -22.84 26.38
N GLU A 316 -20.51 -23.51 25.60
CA GLU A 316 -20.77 -23.16 24.19
C GLU A 316 -21.36 -21.76 24.06
N MET A 317 -22.40 -21.45 24.85
CA MET A 317 -23.00 -20.11 24.90
C MET A 317 -21.94 -19.05 25.28
N PHE A 318 -21.06 -19.36 26.23
CA PHE A 318 -19.98 -18.47 26.62
C PHE A 318 -18.97 -18.28 25.47
N GLY A 319 -18.63 -19.34 24.74
CA GLY A 319 -17.76 -19.28 23.55
C GLY A 319 -18.31 -18.41 22.42
N ILE A 320 -19.63 -18.56 22.16
CA ILE A 320 -20.34 -17.70 21.17
C ILE A 320 -20.27 -16.23 21.60
N ALA A 321 -20.63 -15.93 22.85
CA ALA A 321 -20.57 -14.57 23.40
C ALA A 321 -19.16 -14.00 23.37
N LEU A 322 -18.15 -14.82 23.71
CA LEU A 322 -16.74 -14.42 23.67
C LEU A 322 -16.29 -14.12 22.24
N SER A 323 -16.69 -14.93 21.26
CA SER A 323 -16.36 -14.71 19.84
C SER A 323 -16.95 -13.40 19.32
N LEU A 324 -18.18 -13.07 19.69
CA LEU A 324 -18.81 -11.79 19.34
C LEU A 324 -18.07 -10.60 19.98
N GLN A 325 -17.69 -10.73 21.26
CA GLN A 325 -16.92 -9.71 21.97
C GLN A 325 -15.52 -9.54 21.39
N LEU A 326 -14.89 -10.63 20.97
CA LEU A 326 -13.58 -10.63 20.33
C LEU A 326 -13.61 -9.79 19.04
N SER A 327 -14.56 -10.07 18.15
CA SER A 327 -14.76 -9.29 16.93
C SER A 327 -14.99 -7.81 17.25
N ALA A 328 -15.85 -7.51 18.21
CA ALA A 328 -16.13 -6.13 18.61
C ALA A 328 -14.91 -5.39 19.22
N VAL A 329 -14.03 -6.11 19.93
CA VAL A 329 -12.78 -5.53 20.48
C VAL A 329 -11.78 -5.28 19.36
N GLU A 330 -11.57 -6.24 18.47
CA GLU A 330 -10.66 -6.09 17.33
C GLU A 330 -11.10 -4.94 16.40
N ASP A 331 -12.38 -4.87 16.06
CA ASP A 331 -12.92 -3.80 15.22
C ASP A 331 -12.77 -2.42 15.86
N ARG A 332 -13.02 -2.32 17.16
CA ARG A 332 -12.80 -1.07 17.91
C ARG A 332 -11.35 -0.66 17.98
N GLN A 333 -10.44 -1.62 18.22
CA GLN A 333 -9.00 -1.35 18.24
C GLN A 333 -8.51 -0.89 16.85
N ARG A 334 -8.94 -1.59 15.79
CA ARG A 334 -8.63 -1.24 14.40
C ARG A 334 -9.15 0.15 14.06
N ALA A 335 -10.43 0.43 14.31
CA ALA A 335 -11.03 1.71 14.01
C ALA A 335 -10.38 2.87 14.79
N ALA A 336 -10.04 2.66 16.07
CA ALA A 336 -9.34 3.66 16.87
C ALA A 336 -7.92 3.90 16.36
N GLY A 337 -7.19 2.83 16.02
CA GLY A 337 -5.85 2.92 15.43
C GLY A 337 -5.86 3.63 14.08
N GLU A 338 -6.78 3.28 13.20
CA GLU A 338 -6.95 3.94 11.90
C GLU A 338 -7.31 5.43 12.03
N ALA A 339 -8.20 5.78 12.95
CA ALA A 339 -8.59 7.17 13.18
C ALA A 339 -7.41 8.02 13.69
N GLU A 340 -6.65 7.50 14.65
CA GLU A 340 -5.46 8.15 15.18
C GLU A 340 -4.35 8.24 14.12
N ALA A 341 -4.11 7.15 13.39
CA ALA A 341 -3.14 7.14 12.30
C ALA A 341 -3.48 8.18 11.23
N ARG A 342 -4.76 8.27 10.85
CA ARG A 342 -5.24 9.25 9.86
C ARG A 342 -5.06 10.68 10.36
N ARG A 343 -5.33 10.95 11.65
CA ARG A 343 -5.14 12.25 12.27
C ARG A 343 -3.65 12.66 12.27
N VAL A 344 -2.76 11.76 12.67
CA VAL A 344 -1.32 12.00 12.70
C VAL A 344 -0.78 12.20 11.28
N LEU A 345 -1.18 11.34 10.33
CA LEU A 345 -0.80 11.45 8.93
C LEU A 345 -1.21 12.82 8.33
N GLN A 346 -2.42 13.28 8.62
CA GLN A 346 -2.86 14.60 8.12
C GLN A 346 -1.98 15.72 8.66
N GLN A 347 -1.58 15.67 9.94
CA GLN A 347 -0.67 16.64 10.52
C GLN A 347 0.71 16.65 9.84
N ILE A 348 1.25 15.45 9.54
CA ILE A 348 2.53 15.32 8.83
C ILE A 348 2.44 15.93 7.44
N ILE A 349 1.38 15.60 6.71
CA ILE A 349 1.14 16.10 5.35
C ILE A 349 0.96 17.62 5.34
N ASP A 350 0.17 18.17 6.27
CA ASP A 350 -0.06 19.61 6.36
C ASP A 350 1.23 20.37 6.70
N ALA A 351 2.07 19.82 7.59
CA ALA A 351 3.36 20.40 7.91
C ALA A 351 4.34 20.37 6.71
N ALA A 352 4.35 19.26 5.96
CA ALA A 352 5.16 19.13 4.75
C ALA A 352 4.65 20.06 3.63
N ASP A 353 3.33 20.19 3.45
CA ASP A 353 2.70 21.07 2.46
C ASP A 353 3.02 22.56 2.74
N ALA A 354 3.04 22.94 4.01
CA ALA A 354 3.41 24.31 4.45
C ALA A 354 4.86 24.68 4.13
N ALA A 355 5.76 23.69 3.98
CA ALA A 355 7.16 23.93 3.59
C ALA A 355 7.34 24.25 2.09
N GLY A 356 6.29 24.09 1.31
CA GLY A 356 6.24 24.34 -0.13
C GLY A 356 6.64 23.13 -0.98
N PRO A 357 6.32 23.16 -2.29
CA PRO A 357 6.46 22.02 -3.19
C PRO A 357 7.91 21.51 -3.30
N GLU A 358 8.89 22.39 -3.30
CA GLU A 358 10.31 22.03 -3.45
C GLU A 358 10.86 21.27 -2.24
N ARG A 359 10.34 21.55 -1.03
CA ARG A 359 10.80 20.96 0.22
C ARG A 359 9.84 19.93 0.79
N PHE A 360 8.73 19.68 0.11
CA PHE A 360 7.68 18.78 0.57
C PHE A 360 8.22 17.38 0.93
N GLY A 361 8.97 16.75 0.02
CA GLY A 361 9.50 15.41 0.21
C GLY A 361 10.50 15.33 1.36
N GLU A 362 11.36 16.34 1.52
CA GLU A 362 12.31 16.45 2.62
C GLU A 362 11.59 16.51 3.98
N HIS A 363 10.60 17.40 4.10
CA HIS A 363 9.83 17.56 5.34
C HIS A 363 8.95 16.35 5.65
N LEU A 364 8.40 15.69 4.62
CA LEU A 364 7.59 14.50 4.77
C LEU A 364 8.35 13.37 5.47
N VAL A 365 9.56 13.05 5.00
CA VAL A 365 10.36 11.94 5.58
C VAL A 365 11.09 12.34 6.86
N ALA A 366 11.31 13.64 7.11
CA ALA A 366 11.95 14.12 8.31
C ALA A 366 11.08 13.99 9.57
N ASP A 367 9.77 13.85 9.41
CA ASP A 367 8.86 13.62 10.53
C ASP A 367 8.90 12.14 10.95
N ALA A 368 9.55 11.85 12.08
CA ALA A 368 9.72 10.49 12.59
C ALA A 368 8.38 9.75 12.79
N ARG A 369 7.28 10.47 13.04
CA ARG A 369 5.96 9.88 13.19
C ARG A 369 5.50 9.12 11.94
N LEU A 370 6.02 9.45 10.74
CA LEU A 370 5.72 8.71 9.51
C LEU A 370 6.27 7.27 9.57
N CYS A 371 7.42 7.06 10.18
CA CYS A 371 7.95 5.73 10.46
C CYS A 371 7.13 5.04 11.56
N ASP A 372 6.82 5.75 12.66
CA ASP A 372 6.08 5.21 13.80
C ASP A 372 4.69 4.70 13.39
N LEU A 373 3.98 5.41 12.50
CA LEU A 373 2.67 5.00 11.99
C LEU A 373 2.69 3.63 11.32
N ALA A 374 3.72 3.32 10.57
CA ALA A 374 3.90 2.02 9.92
C ALA A 374 4.67 1.03 10.82
N GLY A 375 5.21 1.49 11.96
CA GLY A 375 6.11 0.74 12.82
C GLY A 375 7.41 0.37 12.11
N ALA A 376 7.97 1.29 11.33
CA ALA A 376 9.16 1.11 10.50
C ALA A 376 10.40 1.77 11.11
N ASP A 377 11.57 1.30 10.71
CA ASP A 377 12.87 1.84 11.13
C ASP A 377 13.41 2.88 10.13
N GLY A 378 12.84 2.93 8.93
CA GLY A 378 13.19 3.91 7.91
C GLY A 378 12.10 4.09 6.85
N VAL A 379 12.14 5.24 6.19
CA VAL A 379 11.19 5.61 5.12
C VAL A 379 11.95 6.22 3.95
N TYR A 380 11.51 5.91 2.74
CA TYR A 380 12.02 6.42 1.48
C TYR A 380 10.86 6.90 0.61
N VAL A 381 11.02 8.06 0.00
CA VAL A 381 10.08 8.57 -1.00
C VAL A 381 10.82 9.08 -2.23
N ARG A 382 10.26 8.82 -3.40
CA ARG A 382 10.74 9.35 -4.67
C ARG A 382 9.60 10.06 -5.39
N PHE A 383 9.90 11.28 -5.89
CA PHE A 383 9.03 12.08 -6.76
C PHE A 383 9.84 12.51 -7.99
N GLY A 384 9.58 11.92 -9.16
CA GLY A 384 10.32 12.18 -10.39
C GLY A 384 11.81 11.85 -10.23
N THR A 385 12.68 12.87 -10.32
CA THR A 385 14.14 12.73 -10.11
C THR A 385 14.56 12.97 -8.67
N ALA A 386 13.73 13.63 -7.85
CA ALA A 386 14.00 13.91 -6.46
C ALA A 386 13.66 12.72 -5.57
N TRP A 387 14.50 12.46 -4.58
CA TRP A 387 14.27 11.42 -3.58
C TRP A 387 14.69 11.92 -2.19
N HIS A 388 14.01 11.40 -1.18
CA HIS A 388 14.28 11.72 0.22
C HIS A 388 14.16 10.45 1.05
N ALA A 389 14.99 10.34 2.09
CA ALA A 389 14.98 9.20 2.99
C ALA A 389 15.29 9.63 4.41
N ALA A 390 14.76 8.89 5.38
CA ALA A 390 15.09 9.04 6.80
C ALA A 390 15.12 7.67 7.48
N GLY A 391 15.92 7.53 8.53
CA GLY A 391 16.11 6.28 9.24
C GLY A 391 16.97 5.28 8.46
N LEU A 392 16.75 3.99 8.72
CA LEU A 392 17.49 2.88 8.10
C LEU A 392 16.83 2.47 6.79
N VAL A 393 17.46 2.81 5.68
CA VAL A 393 17.00 2.49 4.32
C VAL A 393 18.16 1.95 3.48
N PRO A 394 17.88 1.06 2.50
CA PRO A 394 18.92 0.66 1.52
C PRO A 394 19.38 1.85 0.69
N ASP A 395 20.58 1.78 0.12
CA ASP A 395 21.06 2.78 -0.86
C ASP A 395 20.33 2.60 -2.20
N LEU A 396 19.07 3.02 -2.27
CA LEU A 396 18.21 2.87 -3.45
C LEU A 396 18.67 3.69 -4.65
N PRO A 397 19.13 4.96 -4.51
CA PRO A 397 19.62 5.76 -5.64
C PRO A 397 20.82 5.14 -6.35
N GLY A 398 21.71 4.48 -5.58
CA GLY A 398 22.85 3.74 -6.14
C GLY A 398 22.50 2.38 -6.74
N ARG A 399 21.22 1.95 -6.69
CA ARG A 399 20.76 0.61 -7.05
C ARG A 399 19.50 0.65 -7.93
N PRO A 400 19.61 1.11 -9.17
CA PRO A 400 18.47 1.32 -10.06
C PRO A 400 17.66 0.04 -10.32
N ALA A 401 18.30 -1.13 -10.35
CA ALA A 401 17.61 -2.41 -10.53
C ALA A 401 16.67 -2.74 -9.36
N LEU A 402 17.10 -2.49 -8.12
CA LEU A 402 16.26 -2.67 -6.94
C LEU A 402 15.09 -1.70 -6.96
N LEU A 403 15.34 -0.43 -7.27
CA LEU A 403 14.28 0.57 -7.35
C LEU A 403 13.26 0.24 -8.44
N ALA A 404 13.69 -0.21 -9.62
CA ALA A 404 12.81 -0.62 -10.70
C ALA A 404 11.96 -1.83 -10.31
N HIS A 405 12.54 -2.81 -9.63
CA HIS A 405 11.83 -3.96 -9.11
C HIS A 405 10.74 -3.55 -8.10
N LEU A 406 11.09 -2.72 -7.13
CA LEU A 406 10.17 -2.24 -6.10
C LEU A 406 9.03 -1.40 -6.69
N ALA A 407 9.28 -0.59 -7.72
CA ALA A 407 8.28 0.27 -8.35
C ALA A 407 7.34 -0.46 -9.33
N SER A 408 7.53 -1.76 -9.58
CA SER A 408 6.79 -2.52 -10.59
C SER A 408 5.35 -2.88 -10.21
N GLY A 409 4.94 -2.65 -8.96
CA GLY A 409 3.62 -2.98 -8.44
C GLY A 409 2.48 -2.08 -8.94
N PRO A 410 1.22 -2.44 -8.65
CA PRO A 410 0.05 -1.63 -8.99
C PRO A 410 0.05 -0.28 -8.25
N VAL A 411 -0.15 0.81 -8.98
CA VAL A 411 -0.17 2.17 -8.40
C VAL A 411 -1.25 2.31 -7.33
N GLY A 412 -0.86 2.83 -6.17
CA GLY A 412 -1.77 3.11 -5.06
C GLY A 412 -2.18 1.90 -4.25
N ARG A 413 -1.65 0.72 -4.53
CA ARG A 413 -1.89 -0.50 -3.75
C ARG A 413 -0.65 -0.84 -2.93
N ALA A 414 -0.83 -1.00 -1.63
CA ALA A 414 0.25 -1.38 -0.74
C ALA A 414 0.59 -2.86 -0.89
N TRP A 415 1.87 -3.17 -0.78
CA TRP A 415 2.43 -4.50 -0.73
C TRP A 415 3.49 -4.56 0.37
N SER A 416 3.62 -5.69 1.06
CA SER A 416 4.62 -5.85 2.10
C SER A 416 5.21 -7.25 2.15
N THR A 417 6.43 -7.34 2.63
CA THR A 417 7.09 -8.58 3.04
C THR A 417 7.82 -8.37 4.36
N HIS A 418 7.96 -9.44 5.14
CA HIS A 418 8.79 -9.48 6.34
C HIS A 418 10.11 -10.25 6.12
N SER A 419 10.32 -10.76 4.90
CA SER A 419 11.49 -11.52 4.45
C SER A 419 11.99 -10.98 3.12
N LEU A 420 12.45 -9.72 3.11
CA LEU A 420 12.83 -8.99 1.89
C LEU A 420 13.92 -9.72 1.10
N GLY A 421 14.85 -10.40 1.79
CA GLY A 421 15.92 -11.17 1.14
C GLY A 421 15.39 -12.34 0.31
N GLU A 422 14.34 -13.02 0.76
CA GLU A 422 13.71 -14.12 0.02
C GLU A 422 12.96 -13.60 -1.22
N GLU A 423 12.21 -12.50 -1.07
CA GLU A 423 11.44 -11.88 -2.16
C GLU A 423 12.33 -11.31 -3.27
N LEU A 424 13.46 -10.75 -2.91
CA LEU A 424 14.39 -10.16 -3.88
C LEU A 424 15.23 -11.20 -4.61
N GLY A 425 15.34 -12.44 -4.12
CA GLY A 425 16.13 -13.50 -4.74
C GLY A 425 17.58 -13.07 -5.03
N GLU A 426 17.97 -12.97 -6.31
CA GLU A 426 19.32 -12.56 -6.71
C GLU A 426 19.68 -11.13 -6.27
N LEU A 427 18.69 -10.26 -6.06
CA LEU A 427 18.87 -8.89 -5.57
C LEU A 427 18.95 -8.78 -4.04
N ALA A 428 18.86 -9.89 -3.31
CA ALA A 428 18.84 -9.91 -1.83
C ALA A 428 20.04 -9.18 -1.22
N HIS A 429 21.23 -9.29 -1.83
CA HIS A 429 22.45 -8.62 -1.38
C HIS A 429 22.36 -7.08 -1.42
N LEU A 430 21.34 -6.53 -2.10
CA LEU A 430 21.11 -5.09 -2.20
C LEU A 430 20.24 -4.54 -1.06
N ALA A 431 19.60 -5.39 -0.29
CA ALA A 431 18.73 -4.97 0.82
C ALA A 431 19.50 -4.39 2.01
N GLY A 432 20.80 -4.71 2.15
CA GLY A 432 21.61 -4.34 3.32
C GLY A 432 21.06 -4.98 4.59
N ASP A 433 20.92 -4.19 5.67
CA ASP A 433 20.39 -4.65 6.95
C ASP A 433 18.83 -4.64 7.01
N CYS A 434 18.16 -4.35 5.89
CA CYS A 434 16.70 -4.31 5.83
C CYS A 434 16.14 -5.70 5.55
N ALA A 435 15.34 -6.21 6.46
CA ALA A 435 14.66 -7.51 6.32
C ALA A 435 13.17 -7.38 5.97
N GLY A 436 12.55 -6.23 6.25
CA GLY A 436 11.15 -5.97 5.93
C GLY A 436 10.95 -4.78 5.02
N LEU A 437 9.91 -4.86 4.18
CA LEU A 437 9.48 -3.80 3.29
C LEU A 437 7.95 -3.68 3.30
N LEU A 438 7.47 -2.44 3.41
CA LEU A 438 6.10 -2.05 3.09
C LEU A 438 6.20 -0.97 2.03
N LEU A 439 5.53 -1.14 0.90
CA LEU A 439 5.70 -0.29 -0.28
C LEU A 439 4.36 0.05 -0.92
N VAL A 440 4.24 1.28 -1.41
CA VAL A 440 3.15 1.71 -2.29
C VAL A 440 3.72 2.47 -3.48
N PRO A 441 3.53 1.98 -4.73
CA PRO A 441 3.87 2.72 -5.93
C PRO A 441 2.97 3.96 -6.07
N LEU A 442 3.56 5.13 -6.28
CA LEU A 442 2.85 6.41 -6.39
C LEU A 442 2.48 6.75 -7.84
N SER A 443 3.27 6.29 -8.80
CA SER A 443 3.03 6.50 -10.23
C SER A 443 3.53 5.33 -11.06
N SER A 444 3.13 5.27 -12.33
CA SER A 444 3.65 4.31 -13.32
C SER A 444 5.06 4.66 -13.81
N THR A 445 5.58 5.83 -13.46
CA THR A 445 6.90 6.33 -13.86
C THR A 445 8.00 6.05 -12.84
N GLY A 446 7.68 5.28 -11.78
CA GLY A 446 8.65 4.81 -10.80
C GLY A 446 8.70 5.65 -9.52
N ASP A 447 7.73 6.55 -9.30
CA ASP A 447 7.59 7.19 -8.00
C ASP A 447 7.09 6.17 -6.98
N VAL A 448 7.65 6.20 -5.78
CA VAL A 448 7.41 5.18 -4.77
C VAL A 448 7.53 5.76 -3.36
N LEU A 449 6.71 5.25 -2.47
CA LEU A 449 6.86 5.43 -1.03
C LEU A 449 7.09 4.05 -0.40
N ALA A 450 8.14 3.93 0.39
CA ALA A 450 8.54 2.67 0.97
C ALA A 450 8.98 2.85 2.43
N TRP A 451 8.57 1.91 3.29
CA TRP A 451 9.04 1.80 4.66
C TRP A 451 9.86 0.53 4.81
N PHE A 452 10.91 0.61 5.58
CA PHE A 452 11.84 -0.48 5.81
C PHE A 452 11.89 -0.85 7.29
N ARG A 453 12.08 -2.14 7.55
CA ARG A 453 12.36 -2.69 8.87
C ARG A 453 13.67 -3.45 8.86
N THR A 454 14.42 -3.30 9.93
CA THR A 454 15.64 -4.06 10.16
C THR A 454 15.36 -5.51 10.51
N GLU A 455 16.36 -6.34 10.34
CA GLU A 455 16.34 -7.70 10.85
C GLU A 455 16.17 -7.69 12.38
N VAL A 456 15.23 -8.50 12.84
CA VAL A 456 15.05 -8.76 14.27
C VAL A 456 15.33 -10.23 14.52
N SER A 457 16.50 -10.53 15.06
CA SER A 457 16.78 -11.87 15.58
C SER A 457 15.85 -12.14 16.75
N ARG A 458 14.80 -12.93 16.54
CA ARG A 458 13.88 -13.33 17.61
C ARG A 458 13.99 -14.81 17.91
N THR A 459 13.93 -15.13 19.20
CA THR A 459 13.80 -16.51 19.64
C THR A 459 12.32 -16.84 19.78
N VAL A 460 11.79 -17.64 18.87
CA VAL A 460 10.44 -18.21 18.98
C VAL A 460 10.52 -19.44 19.86
N ARG A 461 9.69 -19.45 20.91
CA ARG A 461 9.57 -20.60 21.82
C ARG A 461 8.48 -21.53 21.30
N TRP A 462 8.90 -22.56 20.61
CA TRP A 462 7.99 -23.59 20.13
C TRP A 462 7.77 -24.64 21.22
N ALA A 463 6.55 -25.08 21.37
CA ALA A 463 6.27 -26.30 22.13
C ALA A 463 6.99 -27.49 21.51
N ALA A 464 7.55 -27.34 20.32
CA ALA A 464 8.14 -28.35 19.50
C ALA A 464 8.93 -27.85 18.30
N ASP A 465 9.94 -28.62 17.81
CA ASP A 465 10.63 -28.37 16.56
C ASP A 465 9.63 -28.34 15.40
N PRO A 466 9.39 -27.16 14.75
CA PRO A 466 8.42 -27.04 13.68
C PRO A 466 8.82 -27.82 12.41
N GLU A 467 10.12 -28.09 12.19
CA GLU A 467 10.62 -28.86 11.05
C GLU A 467 10.57 -30.38 11.30
N ARG A 468 10.60 -30.80 12.58
CA ARG A 468 10.53 -32.21 12.98
C ARG A 468 9.42 -32.42 14.00
N PRO A 469 8.17 -32.20 13.63
CA PRO A 469 7.05 -32.26 14.56
C PRO A 469 6.78 -33.68 15.08
N VAL A 470 7.41 -34.69 14.51
CA VAL A 470 7.19 -36.09 14.86
C VAL A 470 8.51 -36.80 15.07
N VAL A 471 8.70 -37.40 16.26
CA VAL A 471 9.80 -38.32 16.54
C VAL A 471 9.24 -39.71 16.71
N THR A 472 9.69 -40.68 15.93
CA THR A 472 9.37 -42.11 16.11
C THR A 472 9.99 -42.59 17.40
N GLY A 473 9.16 -42.95 18.36
CA GLY A 473 9.60 -43.52 19.65
C GLY A 473 10.10 -44.95 19.51
N SER A 474 10.68 -45.50 20.59
CA SER A 474 11.26 -46.86 20.67
C SER A 474 10.27 -48.01 20.38
N ARG A 475 8.99 -47.75 20.19
CA ARG A 475 7.92 -48.71 19.89
C ARG A 475 7.38 -48.60 18.45
N GLY A 476 8.10 -47.92 17.53
CA GLY A 476 7.69 -47.73 16.14
C GLY A 476 6.48 -46.80 16.00
N GLN A 477 6.41 -45.99 14.96
CA GLN A 477 5.29 -45.14 14.51
C GLN A 477 4.43 -44.45 15.55
N ARG A 478 5.00 -43.88 16.61
CA ARG A 478 4.23 -43.16 17.64
C ARG A 478 4.63 -41.72 17.70
N LEU A 479 3.64 -40.84 17.57
CA LEU A 479 3.75 -39.43 17.94
C LEU A 479 4.22 -39.36 19.39
N THR A 480 5.46 -38.98 19.56
CA THR A 480 5.85 -38.35 20.83
C THR A 480 5.69 -36.87 20.63
N PRO A 481 4.67 -36.23 21.18
CA PRO A 481 4.86 -34.87 21.57
C PRO A 481 5.95 -35.01 22.64
N ARG A 482 6.99 -34.59 22.30
CA ARG A 482 8.23 -34.15 22.90
C ARG A 482 8.27 -34.41 24.36
N GLY A 483 9.18 -35.22 24.72
CA GLY A 483 9.49 -35.43 26.13
C GLY A 483 9.58 -34.05 26.76
N SER A 484 8.78 -33.92 27.82
CA SER A 484 8.79 -32.89 28.83
C SER A 484 9.96 -31.90 28.70
N SER A 485 9.66 -30.64 28.70
CA SER A 485 10.51 -29.50 29.05
C SER A 485 11.54 -28.97 28.08
N SER A 486 11.72 -29.47 26.88
CA SER A 486 12.57 -28.76 25.91
C SER A 486 11.72 -27.86 25.02
N VAL A 487 11.43 -26.66 25.51
CA VAL A 487 11.02 -25.55 24.62
C VAL A 487 12.08 -25.43 23.55
N TRP A 488 11.73 -25.73 22.30
CA TRP A 488 12.63 -25.58 21.20
C TRP A 488 12.73 -24.08 20.88
N GLN A 489 13.94 -23.58 20.78
CA GLN A 489 14.18 -22.17 20.50
C GLN A 489 14.68 -22.03 19.09
N GLU A 490 13.85 -21.47 18.24
CA GLU A 490 14.24 -21.10 16.89
C GLU A 490 14.72 -19.65 16.88
N THR A 491 15.93 -19.45 16.40
CA THR A 491 16.42 -18.12 16.10
C THR A 491 16.14 -17.81 14.65
N VAL A 492 15.06 -17.08 14.41
CA VAL A 492 14.70 -16.61 13.08
C VAL A 492 15.66 -15.48 12.68
N ARG A 493 16.32 -15.63 11.53
CA ARG A 493 17.20 -14.62 10.93
C ARG A 493 16.69 -14.23 9.54
N GLY A 494 17.14 -13.07 9.04
CA GLY A 494 16.74 -12.57 7.72
C GLY A 494 15.30 -12.06 7.65
N GLN A 495 14.62 -11.97 8.78
CA GLN A 495 13.23 -11.51 8.86
C GLN A 495 13.08 -10.34 9.84
N CYS A 496 12.12 -9.47 9.57
CA CYS A 496 11.67 -8.47 10.53
C CYS A 496 10.45 -8.96 11.32
N LEU A 497 9.99 -8.16 12.28
CA LEU A 497 8.66 -8.37 12.87
C LEU A 497 7.58 -8.24 11.80
N PRO A 498 6.50 -9.05 11.84
CA PRO A 498 5.37 -8.88 10.94
C PRO A 498 4.82 -7.44 10.98
N TRP A 499 4.41 -6.94 9.83
CA TRP A 499 3.80 -5.61 9.74
C TRP A 499 2.49 -5.57 10.54
N PRO A 500 2.19 -4.44 11.23
CA PRO A 500 0.89 -4.27 11.87
C PRO A 500 -0.26 -4.46 10.87
N GLY A 501 -1.38 -5.00 11.32
CA GLY A 501 -2.53 -5.27 10.44
C GLY A 501 -3.04 -4.04 9.69
N GLU A 502 -2.92 -2.85 10.30
CA GLU A 502 -3.29 -1.55 9.73
C GLU A 502 -2.24 -0.93 8.81
N ALA A 503 -1.02 -1.47 8.74
CA ALA A 503 0.09 -0.86 7.99
C ALA A 503 -0.21 -0.67 6.50
N HIS A 504 -0.87 -1.64 5.86
CA HIS A 504 -1.31 -1.50 4.47
C HIS A 504 -2.31 -0.36 4.29
N GLY A 505 -3.29 -0.26 5.19
CA GLY A 505 -4.28 0.83 5.19
C GLY A 505 -3.61 2.19 5.34
N ILE A 506 -2.62 2.31 6.23
CA ILE A 506 -1.83 3.54 6.42
C ILE A 506 -1.04 3.90 5.16
N ALA A 507 -0.40 2.92 4.52
CA ALA A 507 0.36 3.15 3.29
C ALA A 507 -0.55 3.64 2.15
N GLU A 508 -1.71 3.02 1.95
CA GLU A 508 -2.68 3.43 0.93
C GLU A 508 -3.33 4.79 1.25
N GLU A 509 -3.58 5.10 2.52
CA GLU A 509 -4.10 6.40 2.94
C GLU A 509 -3.05 7.50 2.71
N THR A 510 -1.76 7.20 2.99
CA THR A 510 -0.65 8.10 2.70
C THR A 510 -0.59 8.40 1.19
N TYR A 511 -0.72 7.37 0.34
CA TYR A 511 -0.81 7.58 -1.11
C TYR A 511 -1.96 8.51 -1.50
N ARG A 512 -3.17 8.31 -0.95
CA ARG A 512 -4.34 9.15 -1.25
C ARG A 512 -4.10 10.60 -0.83
N ALA A 513 -3.50 10.81 0.35
CA ALA A 513 -3.16 12.13 0.85
C ALA A 513 -2.11 12.83 -0.02
N LEU A 514 -1.03 12.13 -0.42
CA LEU A 514 -0.01 12.63 -1.32
C LEU A 514 -0.57 13.01 -2.69
N ARG A 515 -1.45 12.18 -3.24
CA ARG A 515 -2.15 12.48 -4.50
C ARG A 515 -2.98 13.75 -4.41
N ASN A 516 -3.68 13.96 -3.29
CA ASN A 516 -4.48 15.17 -3.08
C ASN A 516 -3.60 16.43 -3.02
N VAL A 517 -2.42 16.36 -2.37
CA VAL A 517 -1.44 17.44 -2.37
C VAL A 517 -0.94 17.74 -3.78
N ALA A 518 -0.56 16.70 -4.53
CA ALA A 518 -0.09 16.86 -5.92
C ALA A 518 -1.15 17.51 -6.82
N VAL A 519 -2.43 17.15 -6.68
CA VAL A 519 -3.54 17.78 -7.42
C VAL A 519 -3.70 19.26 -7.02
N ARG A 520 -3.61 19.59 -5.73
CA ARG A 520 -3.68 20.99 -5.27
C ARG A 520 -2.54 21.82 -5.85
N HIS A 521 -1.29 21.33 -5.77
CA HIS A 521 -0.13 22.02 -6.33
C HIS A 521 -0.27 22.23 -7.84
N ALA A 522 -0.68 21.19 -8.58
CA ALA A 522 -0.91 21.30 -10.04
C ALA A 522 -1.98 22.32 -10.38
N THR A 523 -3.04 22.41 -9.57
CA THR A 523 -4.13 23.40 -9.77
C THR A 523 -3.65 24.81 -9.50
N THR A 524 -2.88 25.01 -8.42
CA THR A 524 -2.29 26.31 -8.07
C THR A 524 -1.31 26.78 -9.15
N LEU A 525 -0.44 25.89 -9.64
CA LEU A 525 0.49 26.21 -10.71
C LEU A 525 -0.23 26.58 -12.01
N ARG A 526 -1.31 25.86 -12.36
CA ARG A 526 -2.14 26.21 -13.53
C ARG A 526 -2.80 27.58 -13.38
N ALA A 527 -3.34 27.87 -12.19
CA ALA A 527 -3.94 29.18 -11.94
C ALA A 527 -2.91 30.31 -12.07
N ALA A 528 -1.73 30.16 -11.47
CA ALA A 528 -0.65 31.12 -11.57
C ALA A 528 -0.18 31.32 -13.02
N ASN A 529 -0.02 30.24 -13.79
CA ASN A 529 0.34 30.33 -15.21
C ASN A 529 -0.74 31.01 -16.06
N THR A 530 -2.02 30.80 -15.71
CA THR A 530 -3.13 31.47 -16.41
C THR A 530 -3.14 32.96 -16.09
N GLU A 531 -2.87 33.35 -14.85
CA GLU A 531 -2.79 34.75 -14.42
C GLU A 531 -1.61 35.47 -15.10
N LEU A 532 -0.44 34.83 -15.16
CA LEU A 532 0.72 35.35 -15.91
C LEU A 532 0.40 35.57 -17.40
N ALA A 533 -0.29 34.61 -18.02
CA ALA A 533 -0.69 34.73 -19.43
C ALA A 533 -1.69 35.88 -19.65
N HIS A 534 -2.61 36.11 -18.73
CA HIS A 534 -3.53 37.26 -18.79
C HIS A 534 -2.82 38.61 -18.63
N GLY A 535 -1.85 38.70 -17.70
CA GLY A 535 -1.05 39.91 -17.53
C GLY A 535 -0.26 40.28 -18.76
N ASP A 536 0.31 39.29 -19.48
CA ASP A 536 0.99 39.51 -20.76
C ASP A 536 0.03 39.98 -21.87
N ASP A 537 -1.20 39.45 -21.92
CA ASP A 537 -2.23 39.89 -22.90
C ASP A 537 -2.67 41.34 -22.65
N GLU A 538 -2.86 41.74 -21.39
CA GLU A 538 -3.21 43.10 -21.04
C GLU A 538 -2.10 44.11 -21.41
N LEU A 539 -0.84 43.76 -21.15
CA LEU A 539 0.32 44.60 -21.48
C LEU A 539 0.45 44.83 -23.00
N GLU A 540 0.22 43.79 -23.82
CA GLU A 540 0.24 43.92 -25.28
C GLU A 540 -0.92 44.78 -25.81
N ALA A 541 -2.13 44.57 -25.27
CA ALA A 541 -3.28 45.37 -25.62
C ALA A 541 -3.04 46.86 -25.31
N PHE A 542 -2.45 47.15 -24.14
CA PHE A 542 -2.07 48.49 -23.71
C PHE A 542 -1.01 49.09 -24.65
N ALA A 543 0.08 48.35 -24.95
CA ALA A 543 1.15 48.81 -25.84
C ALA A 543 0.63 49.11 -27.25
N ARG A 544 -0.30 48.29 -27.76
CA ARG A 544 -0.95 48.52 -29.08
C ARG A 544 -1.80 49.77 -29.09
N ALA A 545 -2.68 49.94 -28.09
CA ALA A 545 -3.56 51.09 -28.00
C ALA A 545 -2.75 52.38 -27.83
N ALA A 546 -1.80 52.40 -26.90
CA ALA A 546 -0.95 53.58 -26.67
C ALA A 546 -0.13 53.98 -27.88
N SER A 547 0.41 52.99 -28.64
CA SER A 547 1.17 53.28 -29.89
C SER A 547 0.28 53.85 -30.97
N HIS A 548 -0.95 53.38 -31.10
CA HIS A 548 -1.92 53.93 -32.07
C HIS A 548 -2.30 55.35 -31.75
N ASP A 549 -2.67 55.62 -30.50
CA ASP A 549 -3.17 56.94 -30.05
C ASP A 549 -2.09 58.00 -30.04
N LEU A 550 -0.83 57.64 -29.92
CA LEU A 550 0.32 58.54 -30.02
C LEU A 550 0.76 58.81 -31.46
N ARG A 551 0.51 57.93 -32.42
CA ARG A 551 0.86 58.15 -33.85
C ARG A 551 0.01 59.21 -34.50
N GLU A 552 -1.26 59.28 -34.16
CA GLU A 552 -2.20 60.23 -34.80
C GLU A 552 -1.77 61.67 -34.57
N PRO A 553 -1.49 62.15 -33.33
CA PRO A 553 -1.01 63.51 -33.06
C PRO A 553 0.39 63.75 -33.70
N LEU A 554 1.29 62.73 -33.72
CA LEU A 554 2.59 62.86 -34.34
C LEU A 554 2.50 63.14 -35.85
N ARG A 555 1.62 62.44 -36.58
CA ARG A 555 1.34 62.70 -38.00
C ARG A 555 0.81 64.12 -38.18
N GLY A 556 -0.06 64.59 -37.28
CA GLY A 556 -0.54 65.95 -37.28
C GLY A 556 0.59 66.96 -37.15
N ILE A 557 1.51 66.79 -36.21
CA ILE A 557 2.68 67.65 -36.02
C ILE A 557 3.56 67.70 -37.26
N VAL A 558 3.86 66.53 -37.87
CA VAL A 558 4.66 66.47 -39.10
C VAL A 558 3.95 67.20 -40.25
N SER A 559 2.61 66.99 -40.43
CA SER A 559 1.81 67.58 -41.43
C SER A 559 1.78 69.12 -41.32
N TYR A 560 1.57 69.65 -40.12
CA TYR A 560 1.61 71.06 -39.85
C TYR A 560 3.01 71.67 -40.04
N ALA A 561 4.06 71.02 -39.60
CA ALA A 561 5.43 71.49 -39.85
C ALA A 561 5.77 71.53 -41.34
N THR A 562 5.31 70.54 -42.11
CA THR A 562 5.49 70.49 -43.59
C THR A 562 4.63 71.57 -44.30
N ALA A 563 3.39 71.82 -43.83
CA ALA A 563 2.53 72.86 -44.35
C ALA A 563 3.09 74.28 -44.13
N ILE A 564 3.62 74.52 -42.94
CA ILE A 564 4.27 75.82 -42.63
C ILE A 564 5.47 76.04 -43.51
N GLU A 565 6.30 75.00 -43.75
CA GLU A 565 7.47 75.10 -44.61
C GLU A 565 7.06 75.37 -46.09
N ARG A 566 5.99 74.76 -46.58
CA ARG A 566 5.50 74.89 -47.94
C ARG A 566 4.79 76.20 -48.25
N ASP A 567 3.95 76.68 -47.24
CA ASP A 567 3.02 77.79 -47.46
C ASP A 567 3.61 79.12 -47.05
N SER A 568 4.85 79.18 -46.55
CA SER A 568 5.53 80.43 -46.12
C SER A 568 6.63 80.82 -47.12
N ALA A 569 6.43 81.88 -47.94
CA ALA A 569 7.32 82.31 -49.01
C ALA A 569 8.67 82.93 -48.57
N ALA A 570 8.87 83.19 -47.25
CA ALA A 570 10.13 83.68 -46.67
C ALA A 570 10.25 83.25 -45.20
N LEU A 571 10.75 82.05 -44.99
CA LEU A 571 11.14 81.61 -43.65
C LEU A 571 12.59 82.02 -43.37
N ASP A 572 12.90 82.47 -42.16
CA ASP A 572 14.28 82.67 -41.79
C ASP A 572 14.98 81.31 -41.49
N ASP A 573 16.31 81.26 -41.65
CA ASP A 573 17.11 80.04 -41.43
C ASP A 573 16.89 79.43 -40.07
N ALA A 574 16.54 80.16 -39.05
CA ALA A 574 16.27 79.65 -37.71
C ALA A 574 14.94 78.89 -37.66
N THR A 575 13.89 79.38 -38.32
CA THR A 575 12.54 78.76 -38.41
C THR A 575 12.63 77.46 -39.24
N VAL A 576 13.36 77.42 -40.32
CA VAL A 576 13.58 76.20 -41.10
C VAL A 576 14.28 75.13 -40.26
N LYS A 577 15.28 75.49 -39.47
CA LYS A 577 15.97 74.58 -38.55
C LYS A 577 15.05 74.06 -37.47
N HIS A 578 14.14 74.92 -36.96
CA HIS A 578 13.16 74.45 -35.93
C HIS A 578 12.15 73.46 -36.52
N LEU A 579 11.62 73.73 -37.74
CA LEU A 579 10.70 72.79 -38.45
C LEU A 579 11.38 71.46 -38.77
N ASP A 580 12.63 71.51 -39.23
CA ASP A 580 13.41 70.29 -39.43
C ASP A 580 13.66 69.51 -38.12
N THR A 581 13.87 70.23 -37.00
CA THR A 581 14.03 69.60 -35.69
C THR A 581 12.71 68.97 -35.21
N ILE A 582 11.56 69.62 -35.41
CA ILE A 582 10.23 69.08 -35.08
C ILE A 582 9.96 67.81 -35.88
N ARG A 583 10.22 67.80 -37.19
CA ARG A 583 10.07 66.60 -38.05
C ARG A 583 10.96 65.47 -37.59
N ARG A 584 12.22 65.72 -37.27
CA ARG A 584 13.17 64.72 -36.75
C ARG A 584 12.71 64.16 -35.42
N LEU A 585 12.18 65.00 -34.50
CA LEU A 585 11.65 64.54 -33.21
C LEU A 585 10.42 63.69 -33.38
N ALA A 586 9.50 64.08 -34.25
CA ALA A 586 8.28 63.32 -34.54
C ALA A 586 8.61 61.95 -35.21
N SER A 587 9.50 61.95 -36.20
CA SER A 587 10.00 60.69 -36.78
C SER A 587 10.65 59.77 -35.76
N ARG A 588 11.45 60.32 -34.83
CA ARG A 588 12.07 59.58 -33.76
C ARG A 588 11.04 58.98 -32.79
N MET A 589 9.94 59.67 -32.51
CA MET A 589 8.86 59.15 -31.68
C MET A 589 8.12 58.01 -32.37
N ASP A 590 7.88 58.11 -33.69
CA ASP A 590 7.25 57.05 -34.47
C ASP A 590 8.14 55.78 -34.51
N ASP A 591 9.46 55.95 -34.66
CA ASP A 591 10.43 54.84 -34.58
C ASP A 591 10.41 54.16 -33.21
N LEU A 592 10.30 54.91 -32.09
CA LEU A 592 10.20 54.38 -30.75
C LEU A 592 8.89 53.60 -30.51
N LEU A 593 7.78 54.12 -31.06
CA LEU A 593 6.48 53.44 -30.97
C LEU A 593 6.46 52.13 -31.77
N ASN A 594 7.06 52.13 -32.95
CA ASN A 594 7.24 50.92 -33.76
C ASN A 594 8.06 49.87 -32.99
N SER A 595 9.13 50.29 -32.35
CA SER A 595 10.01 49.42 -31.58
C SER A 595 9.33 48.84 -30.33
N LEU A 596 8.49 49.64 -29.68
CA LEU A 596 7.68 49.16 -28.54
C LEU A 596 6.68 48.10 -29.00
N GLN A 597 6.02 48.28 -30.12
CA GLN A 597 5.11 47.30 -30.71
C GLN A 597 5.84 46.00 -31.08
N GLU A 598 7.01 46.09 -31.71
CA GLU A 598 7.81 44.91 -32.05
C GLU A 598 8.31 44.20 -30.84
N TYR A 599 8.78 44.88 -29.82
CA TYR A 599 9.19 44.30 -28.55
C TYR A 599 8.06 43.52 -27.88
N SER A 600 6.84 44.10 -27.85
CA SER A 600 5.66 43.42 -27.29
C SER A 600 5.25 42.18 -28.09
N ARG A 601 5.36 42.20 -29.42
CA ARG A 601 5.04 41.09 -30.32
C ARG A 601 6.05 39.93 -30.23
N LEU A 602 7.33 40.25 -30.07
CA LEU A 602 8.40 39.26 -29.99
C LEU A 602 8.25 38.32 -28.79
N GLY A 603 7.52 38.71 -27.74
CA GLY A 603 7.27 37.86 -26.56
C GLY A 603 6.48 36.58 -26.84
N ARG A 604 5.62 36.53 -27.88
CA ARG A 604 4.58 35.49 -28.05
C ARG A 604 4.63 34.69 -29.33
N THR A 605 5.32 35.16 -30.39
CA THR A 605 5.35 34.43 -31.63
C THR A 605 6.33 33.27 -31.54
N ASP A 606 5.85 32.04 -31.67
CA ASP A 606 6.74 30.88 -31.70
C ASP A 606 7.76 31.01 -32.82
N LEU A 607 9.04 30.80 -32.47
CA LEU A 607 10.12 30.81 -33.45
C LEU A 607 9.98 29.59 -34.38
N ARG A 608 10.07 29.82 -35.69
CA ARG A 608 10.12 28.75 -36.68
C ARG A 608 11.55 28.23 -36.79
N MET A 609 11.91 27.35 -35.87
CA MET A 609 13.24 26.76 -35.83
C MET A 609 13.48 25.85 -37.05
N THR A 610 14.37 26.27 -37.91
CA THR A 610 14.80 25.52 -39.11
C THR A 610 16.33 25.56 -39.24
N THR A 611 16.91 24.74 -40.12
CA THR A 611 18.32 24.85 -40.44
C THR A 611 18.48 26.05 -41.39
N VAL A 612 19.16 27.09 -40.92
CA VAL A 612 19.36 28.37 -41.65
C VAL A 612 20.82 28.49 -42.07
N SER A 613 21.06 28.72 -43.36
CA SER A 613 22.38 29.10 -43.87
C SER A 613 22.66 30.58 -43.53
N MET A 614 23.61 30.85 -42.66
CA MET A 614 23.98 32.22 -42.30
C MET A 614 24.72 32.95 -43.43
N ASP A 615 25.30 32.18 -44.35
CA ASP A 615 25.88 32.76 -45.61
C ASP A 615 24.78 33.36 -46.49
N ASP A 616 23.65 32.62 -46.70
CA ASP A 616 22.53 33.11 -47.50
C ASP A 616 21.84 34.31 -46.82
N VAL A 617 21.76 34.32 -45.47
CA VAL A 617 21.23 35.48 -44.75
C VAL A 617 22.12 36.71 -44.94
N LEU A 618 23.44 36.54 -44.95
CA LEU A 618 24.36 37.65 -45.16
C LEU A 618 24.34 38.14 -46.63
N ASP A 619 24.12 37.25 -47.62
CA ASP A 619 23.93 37.61 -49.01
C ASP A 619 22.67 38.47 -49.20
N ASP A 620 21.54 38.10 -48.60
CA ASP A 620 20.32 38.91 -48.60
C ASP A 620 20.56 40.31 -47.98
N ILE A 621 21.34 40.41 -46.93
CA ILE A 621 21.65 41.67 -46.24
C ILE A 621 22.56 42.54 -47.13
N GLU A 622 23.54 41.95 -47.80
CA GLU A 622 24.41 42.67 -48.73
C GLU A 622 23.61 43.26 -49.88
N GLU A 623 22.61 42.54 -50.42
CA GLU A 623 21.70 43.03 -51.48
C GLU A 623 20.82 44.18 -50.91
N ILE A 624 20.22 44.04 -49.76
CA ILE A 624 19.34 45.04 -49.12
C ILE A 624 20.12 46.32 -48.76
N LEU A 625 21.32 46.23 -48.25
CA LEU A 625 22.13 47.34 -47.74
C LEU A 625 23.14 47.86 -48.82
N GLY A 626 23.16 47.31 -50.04
CA GLY A 626 24.12 47.63 -51.09
C GLY A 626 24.23 49.13 -51.41
N ALA A 627 23.11 49.83 -51.49
CA ALA A 627 23.10 51.30 -51.68
C ALA A 627 23.70 52.04 -50.47
N SER A 628 23.51 51.55 -49.26
CA SER A 628 24.08 52.09 -48.00
C SER A 628 25.60 51.90 -47.93
N PHE A 629 26.09 50.74 -48.32
CA PHE A 629 27.53 50.44 -48.38
C PHE A 629 28.20 51.37 -49.43
N ALA A 630 27.60 51.53 -50.63
CA ALA A 630 28.13 52.38 -51.66
C ALA A 630 28.13 53.87 -51.29
N SER A 631 27.05 54.38 -50.69
CA SER A 631 26.95 55.76 -50.24
C SER A 631 27.87 56.14 -49.11
N ALA A 632 28.16 55.16 -48.17
CA ALA A 632 29.04 55.37 -47.06
C ALA A 632 30.53 55.01 -47.36
N ASP A 633 30.83 54.49 -48.55
CA ASP A 633 32.14 53.99 -49.00
C ASP A 633 32.69 52.96 -48.00
N VAL A 634 31.86 51.98 -47.62
CA VAL A 634 32.17 50.92 -46.64
C VAL A 634 32.31 49.59 -47.34
N GLN A 635 33.39 48.86 -47.07
CA GLN A 635 33.67 47.53 -47.62
C GLN A 635 33.14 46.46 -46.71
N LEU A 636 32.24 45.56 -47.19
CA LEU A 636 31.90 44.35 -46.43
C LEU A 636 32.97 43.28 -46.60
N ARG A 637 33.44 42.70 -45.50
CA ARG A 637 34.47 41.64 -45.43
C ARG A 637 33.88 40.37 -44.92
N ARG A 638 34.20 39.25 -45.58
CA ARG A 638 33.75 37.89 -45.22
C ARG A 638 35.00 37.01 -45.16
N PRO A 639 35.67 36.92 -43.97
CA PRO A 639 36.95 36.18 -43.88
C PRO A 639 36.75 34.67 -43.99
N MET A 640 35.49 34.18 -43.77
CA MET A 640 35.18 32.76 -43.77
C MET A 640 33.70 32.53 -44.11
N ARG A 641 33.34 31.26 -44.42
CA ARG A 641 31.92 30.86 -44.51
C ARG A 641 31.32 30.75 -43.15
N LEU A 642 30.11 31.26 -42.94
CA LEU A 642 29.43 31.31 -41.66
C LEU A 642 28.79 29.95 -41.27
N GLY A 643 28.39 29.16 -42.29
CA GLY A 643 27.79 27.85 -42.08
C GLY A 643 26.29 27.91 -41.73
N ALA A 644 25.77 26.78 -41.25
CA ALA A 644 24.35 26.64 -40.92
C ALA A 644 24.14 26.58 -39.40
N VAL A 645 23.00 27.13 -38.96
CA VAL A 645 22.53 27.12 -37.57
C VAL A 645 21.07 26.70 -37.46
N SER A 646 20.63 26.28 -36.30
CA SER A 646 19.19 26.10 -36.02
C SER A 646 18.60 27.43 -35.55
N GLY A 647 17.59 27.94 -36.26
CA GLY A 647 16.98 29.22 -35.90
C GLY A 647 15.83 29.63 -36.85
N ASP A 648 15.24 30.77 -36.54
CA ASP A 648 14.24 31.42 -37.40
C ASP A 648 14.92 32.37 -38.40
N ARG A 649 14.89 32.03 -39.70
CA ARG A 649 15.58 32.77 -40.76
C ARG A 649 15.25 34.28 -40.76
N ILE A 650 13.96 34.61 -40.61
CA ILE A 650 13.52 36.01 -40.65
C ILE A 650 14.08 36.79 -39.45
N ARG A 651 14.07 36.19 -38.28
CA ARG A 651 14.57 36.81 -37.06
C ARG A 651 16.09 36.94 -37.05
N LEU A 652 16.81 35.92 -37.53
CA LEU A 652 18.27 36.01 -37.69
C LEU A 652 18.70 37.04 -38.73
N GLN A 653 17.95 37.18 -39.82
CA GLN A 653 18.16 38.23 -40.79
C GLN A 653 17.97 39.63 -40.18
N GLU A 654 16.94 39.80 -39.35
CA GLU A 654 16.69 41.04 -38.60
C GLU A 654 17.83 41.40 -37.63
N VAL A 655 18.36 40.44 -36.88
CA VAL A 655 19.55 40.65 -36.03
C VAL A 655 20.76 41.10 -36.82
N LEU A 656 21.13 40.36 -37.88
CA LEU A 656 22.30 40.67 -38.67
C LEU A 656 22.14 42.00 -39.43
N ALA A 657 20.96 42.28 -40.02
CA ALA A 657 20.69 43.52 -40.70
C ALA A 657 20.83 44.74 -39.80
N ASN A 658 20.33 44.63 -38.56
CA ASN A 658 20.47 45.69 -37.56
C ASN A 658 21.91 45.92 -37.15
N LEU A 659 22.69 44.85 -36.87
CA LEU A 659 24.10 44.98 -36.48
C LEU A 659 24.96 45.54 -37.62
N VAL A 660 24.75 45.07 -38.87
CA VAL A 660 25.47 45.54 -40.05
C VAL A 660 25.10 46.99 -40.39
N SER A 661 23.82 47.36 -40.32
CA SER A 661 23.36 48.74 -40.56
C SER A 661 23.97 49.69 -39.51
N ASN A 662 24.05 49.29 -38.24
CA ASN A 662 24.72 50.06 -37.21
C ASN A 662 26.21 50.26 -37.52
N ALA A 663 26.91 49.23 -37.97
CA ALA A 663 28.32 49.30 -38.35
C ALA A 663 28.59 50.28 -39.53
N VAL A 664 27.69 50.29 -40.54
CA VAL A 664 27.77 51.26 -41.64
C VAL A 664 27.50 52.69 -41.18
N ARG A 665 26.49 52.86 -40.32
CA ARG A 665 26.06 54.19 -39.81
C ARG A 665 27.11 54.86 -38.94
N TYR A 666 27.87 54.09 -38.16
CA TYR A 666 28.91 54.60 -37.24
C TYR A 666 30.33 54.42 -37.80
N ALA A 667 30.44 54.26 -39.11
CA ALA A 667 31.75 54.21 -39.76
C ALA A 667 32.57 55.48 -39.49
N ARG A 668 33.89 55.36 -39.47
CA ARG A 668 34.84 56.47 -39.28
C ARG A 668 34.78 57.47 -40.47
N ALA A 669 35.19 58.70 -40.20
CA ALA A 669 35.22 59.74 -41.22
C ALA A 669 36.24 59.43 -42.36
N ASP A 670 37.41 58.85 -41.95
CA ASP A 670 38.51 58.61 -42.90
C ASP A 670 38.56 57.14 -43.39
N PRO A 671 38.78 56.90 -44.68
CA PRO A 671 38.97 55.59 -45.29
C PRO A 671 40.30 54.94 -44.83
N PRO A 672 40.46 53.62 -44.89
CA PRO A 672 39.45 52.65 -45.35
C PRO A 672 38.38 52.37 -44.30
N ARG A 673 37.10 52.27 -44.76
CA ARG A 673 35.96 51.90 -43.96
C ARG A 673 35.54 50.46 -44.26
N TRP A 674 35.36 49.65 -43.22
CA TRP A 674 34.99 48.27 -43.46
C TRP A 674 34.11 47.72 -42.31
N VAL A 675 33.27 46.76 -42.68
CA VAL A 675 32.50 45.92 -41.77
C VAL A 675 32.86 44.48 -42.06
N GLU A 676 33.16 43.71 -41.06
CA GLU A 676 33.54 42.30 -41.15
C GLU A 676 32.54 41.43 -40.41
N VAL A 677 32.03 40.39 -41.07
CA VAL A 677 31.11 39.42 -40.47
C VAL A 677 31.74 38.03 -40.48
N GLY A 678 31.82 37.41 -39.35
CA GLY A 678 32.43 36.10 -39.18
C GLY A 678 31.93 35.38 -37.92
N TYR A 679 32.64 34.33 -37.51
CA TYR A 679 32.48 33.71 -36.22
C TYR A 679 33.88 33.39 -35.61
N GLU A 680 33.95 33.42 -34.27
CA GLU A 680 35.11 33.02 -33.53
C GLU A 680 34.73 32.44 -32.16
N ASN A 681 35.66 31.79 -31.44
CA ASN A 681 35.43 31.42 -30.08
C ASN A 681 35.61 32.63 -29.17
N ALA A 682 34.51 33.10 -28.60
CA ALA A 682 34.51 34.25 -27.71
C ALA A 682 33.89 33.88 -26.36
N VAL A 683 34.35 34.57 -25.31
CA VAL A 683 33.82 34.33 -23.96
C VAL A 683 32.72 35.34 -23.68
N PRO A 684 31.44 34.87 -23.52
CA PRO A 684 30.35 35.74 -23.10
C PRO A 684 30.62 36.27 -21.66
N PRO A 685 30.05 37.45 -21.33
CA PRO A 685 30.26 38.06 -19.99
C PRO A 685 29.86 37.13 -18.83
N ASP A 686 28.82 36.33 -18.99
CA ASP A 686 28.20 35.56 -17.90
C ASP A 686 28.64 34.08 -17.86
N SER A 687 29.28 33.53 -18.88
CA SER A 687 29.54 32.08 -18.97
C SER A 687 30.96 31.64 -18.55
N GLY A 688 31.91 32.50 -18.56
CA GLY A 688 33.32 32.18 -18.25
C GLY A 688 34.04 31.18 -19.18
N GLN A 689 33.28 30.55 -20.11
CA GLN A 689 33.82 29.59 -21.10
C GLN A 689 33.70 30.11 -22.52
N PRO A 690 34.65 29.83 -23.43
CA PRO A 690 34.58 30.24 -24.79
C PRO A 690 33.48 29.46 -25.55
N LEU A 691 32.56 30.18 -26.19
CA LEU A 691 31.55 29.66 -27.05
C LEU A 691 31.77 30.11 -28.48
N ARG A 692 31.29 29.33 -29.47
CA ARG A 692 31.24 29.78 -30.86
C ARG A 692 30.23 30.92 -30.99
N ALA A 693 30.70 32.12 -31.22
CA ALA A 693 29.92 33.33 -31.38
C ALA A 693 30.08 33.93 -32.79
N PHE A 694 28.97 34.31 -33.39
CA PHE A 694 29.00 35.15 -34.59
C PHE A 694 29.39 36.56 -34.20
N TYR A 695 30.10 37.27 -35.03
CA TYR A 695 30.47 38.65 -34.81
C TYR A 695 30.21 39.55 -36.03
N VAL A 696 29.84 40.79 -35.73
CA VAL A 696 29.83 41.91 -36.65
C VAL A 696 30.86 42.94 -36.10
N ARG A 697 31.96 43.14 -36.81
CA ARG A 697 33.07 44.00 -36.42
C ARG A 697 33.20 45.17 -37.40
N ASP A 698 33.32 46.38 -36.90
CA ASP A 698 33.56 47.57 -37.66
C ASP A 698 34.86 48.28 -37.21
N ASN A 699 35.41 49.15 -38.02
CA ASN A 699 36.49 50.05 -37.70
C ASN A 699 36.05 51.50 -37.49
N GLY A 700 34.84 51.70 -37.00
CA GLY A 700 34.17 52.98 -36.82
C GLY A 700 34.65 53.78 -35.61
N VAL A 701 33.77 54.62 -35.11
CA VAL A 701 34.07 55.58 -34.02
C VAL A 701 34.20 54.90 -32.64
N GLY A 702 33.74 53.63 -32.51
CA GLY A 702 33.76 52.89 -31.26
C GLY A 702 32.80 53.41 -30.17
N ILE A 703 32.71 52.67 -29.07
CA ILE A 703 31.77 52.90 -27.94
C ILE A 703 32.54 53.04 -26.65
N ARG A 704 32.29 54.09 -25.86
CA ARG A 704 32.91 54.28 -24.55
C ARG A 704 32.51 53.18 -23.57
N ALA A 705 33.40 52.77 -22.68
CA ALA A 705 33.20 51.67 -21.76
C ALA A 705 31.92 51.84 -20.92
N GLU A 706 31.65 53.05 -20.42
CA GLU A 706 30.51 53.35 -19.57
C GLU A 706 29.14 53.18 -20.29
N ARG A 707 29.17 53.11 -21.64
CA ARG A 707 27.97 53.00 -22.49
C ARG A 707 27.76 51.62 -23.09
N GLN A 708 28.68 50.69 -22.93
CA GLN A 708 28.58 49.37 -23.60
C GLN A 708 27.45 48.52 -23.06
N ASP A 709 27.09 48.66 -21.77
CA ASP A 709 25.93 47.99 -21.14
C ASP A 709 24.62 48.73 -21.42
N ASP A 710 24.68 50.07 -21.54
CA ASP A 710 23.48 50.91 -21.68
C ASP A 710 22.88 50.84 -23.11
N ILE A 711 23.68 50.47 -24.14
CA ILE A 711 23.20 50.42 -25.55
C ILE A 711 22.15 49.30 -25.75
N PHE A 712 22.08 48.32 -24.87
CA PHE A 712 21.08 47.24 -24.92
C PHE A 712 19.82 47.55 -24.09
N ARG A 713 19.87 48.53 -23.16
CA ARG A 713 18.76 48.86 -22.24
C ARG A 713 17.68 49.76 -22.80
N GLY A 714 17.70 50.08 -24.11
CA GLY A 714 16.65 50.91 -24.74
C GLY A 714 16.58 52.37 -24.23
N ALA A 715 15.94 53.21 -24.89
CA ALA A 715 15.47 54.64 -24.76
C ALA A 715 15.85 55.56 -23.58
N HIS A 716 16.73 55.23 -22.64
CA HIS A 716 17.01 56.04 -21.44
C HIS A 716 18.36 56.76 -21.45
N ALA A 717 19.03 56.94 -22.59
CA ALA A 717 20.25 57.77 -22.62
C ALA A 717 19.98 59.16 -23.18
N PRO A 718 19.97 60.25 -22.38
CA PRO A 718 19.94 61.58 -22.89
C PRO A 718 21.35 61.94 -23.41
N SER A 719 21.54 61.89 -24.74
CA SER A 719 22.75 62.50 -25.31
C SER A 719 22.42 63.20 -26.63
N ALA A 720 22.63 64.48 -26.60
CA ALA A 720 22.62 65.37 -27.74
C ALA A 720 23.57 64.85 -28.80
N GLY A 721 23.05 64.54 -30.02
CA GLY A 721 23.87 64.51 -31.19
C GLY A 721 23.91 63.26 -32.07
N ALA A 722 23.27 62.13 -31.74
CA ALA A 722 23.26 60.99 -32.66
C ALA A 722 21.89 60.33 -32.71
N GLY A 723 21.25 60.35 -33.85
CA GLY A 723 19.89 59.85 -34.06
C GLY A 723 19.78 58.33 -33.93
N GLY A 724 18.73 57.88 -33.26
CA GLY A 724 17.99 56.67 -33.57
C GLY A 724 18.60 55.29 -33.26
N ALA A 725 19.50 55.08 -32.26
CA ALA A 725 20.27 53.84 -32.16
C ALA A 725 19.84 52.86 -31.02
N GLY A 726 18.81 53.16 -30.24
CA GLY A 726 18.54 52.35 -29.04
C GLY A 726 17.65 51.12 -29.20
N ALA A 727 16.70 51.19 -30.08
CA ALA A 727 15.62 50.18 -30.14
C ALA A 727 16.02 48.90 -30.91
N GLY A 728 16.80 49.02 -31.98
CA GLY A 728 17.22 47.85 -32.76
C GLY A 728 18.09 46.87 -32.00
N LEU A 729 19.00 47.38 -31.15
CA LEU A 729 19.87 46.50 -30.34
C LEU A 729 19.08 45.76 -29.25
N THR A 730 18.09 46.39 -28.66
CA THR A 730 17.18 45.74 -27.66
C THR A 730 16.34 44.64 -28.30
N ILE A 731 15.84 44.87 -29.54
CA ILE A 731 15.12 43.86 -30.34
C ILE A 731 16.07 42.71 -30.69
N SER A 732 17.27 43.03 -31.17
CA SER A 732 18.28 42.01 -31.50
C SER A 732 18.65 41.16 -30.29
N GLN A 733 18.83 41.75 -29.13
CA GLN A 733 19.09 41.03 -27.86
C GLN A 733 17.96 40.07 -27.55
N ARG A 734 16.70 40.53 -27.62
CA ARG A 734 15.53 39.69 -27.35
C ARG A 734 15.37 38.54 -28.33
N ILE A 735 15.67 38.74 -29.59
CA ILE A 735 15.66 37.67 -30.59
C ILE A 735 16.70 36.62 -30.28
N VAL A 736 17.92 37.02 -29.94
CA VAL A 736 19.03 36.13 -29.61
C VAL A 736 18.73 35.37 -28.33
N GLU A 737 18.23 36.00 -27.26
CA GLU A 737 17.79 35.35 -26.03
C GLU A 737 16.74 34.28 -26.26
N ARG A 738 15.77 34.53 -27.15
CA ARG A 738 14.73 33.55 -27.52
C ARG A 738 15.26 32.37 -28.33
N HIS A 739 16.40 32.52 -28.99
CA HIS A 739 17.14 31.40 -29.58
C HIS A 739 18.03 30.68 -28.60
N GLY A 740 18.02 31.07 -27.31
CA GLY A 740 18.85 30.48 -26.25
C GLY A 740 20.25 31.02 -26.16
N GLY A 741 20.57 32.09 -26.94
CA GLY A 741 21.89 32.71 -27.03
C GLY A 741 22.05 33.97 -26.17
N GLN A 742 23.20 34.62 -26.32
CA GLN A 742 23.55 35.91 -25.72
C GLN A 742 24.08 36.88 -26.76
N LEU A 743 23.79 38.18 -26.60
CA LEU A 743 24.32 39.28 -27.43
C LEU A 743 25.13 40.22 -26.53
N TRP A 744 26.37 40.54 -26.93
CA TRP A 744 27.25 41.47 -26.19
C TRP A 744 28.16 42.24 -27.16
N VAL A 745 28.86 43.25 -26.64
CA VAL A 745 29.78 44.12 -27.42
C VAL A 745 31.18 44.19 -26.76
N ARG A 746 32.18 44.33 -27.60
CA ARG A 746 33.55 44.77 -27.21
C ARG A 746 33.93 45.91 -28.10
N SER A 747 34.27 47.05 -27.51
CA SER A 747 34.58 48.24 -28.27
C SER A 747 35.61 49.11 -27.59
N VAL A 748 36.44 49.78 -28.37
CA VAL A 748 37.40 50.78 -27.92
C VAL A 748 37.16 52.08 -28.73
N PRO A 749 37.00 53.23 -28.08
CA PRO A 749 36.81 54.50 -28.77
C PRO A 749 37.92 54.76 -29.79
N GLY A 750 37.48 55.09 -31.01
CA GLY A 750 38.39 55.35 -32.16
C GLY A 750 38.93 54.11 -32.85
N GLN A 751 38.66 52.90 -32.38
CA GLN A 751 39.13 51.64 -32.99
C GLN A 751 37.97 50.77 -33.53
N GLY A 752 36.73 51.19 -33.37
CA GLY A 752 35.52 50.48 -33.81
C GLY A 752 34.86 49.63 -32.72
N ALA A 753 33.89 48.84 -33.09
CA ALA A 753 33.14 47.95 -32.23
C ALA A 753 33.05 46.53 -32.82
N THR A 754 32.90 45.53 -31.94
CA THR A 754 32.62 44.15 -32.31
C THR A 754 31.41 43.69 -31.49
N PHE A 755 30.31 43.45 -32.15
CA PHE A 755 29.13 42.83 -31.57
C PHE A 755 29.18 41.33 -31.77
N TYR A 756 28.98 40.58 -30.67
CA TYR A 756 29.01 39.13 -30.68
C TYR A 756 27.61 38.60 -30.31
N PHE A 757 27.20 37.52 -30.96
CA PHE A 757 26.01 36.79 -30.54
C PHE A 757 26.20 35.27 -30.66
N THR A 758 25.58 34.54 -29.76
CA THR A 758 25.45 33.07 -29.82
C THR A 758 24.00 32.70 -30.14
N LEU A 759 23.77 31.43 -30.52
CA LEU A 759 22.44 30.91 -30.84
C LEU A 759 22.26 29.55 -30.18
#